data_a0fb2698442c6479e7b1b08674459fe4
#
_entry.id   a0fb2698442c6479e7b1b08674459fe4
#
_cell.length_a   1.000
_cell.length_b   1.000
_cell.length_c   1.000
_cell.angle_alpha   90.00
_cell.angle_beta   90.00
_cell.angle_gamma   90.00
#
_symmetry.space_group_name_H-M   'P 1'
#
loop_
_entity.id
_entity.type
_entity.pdbx_description
1 polymer ?
#
loop_
_entity_poly.entity_id
_entity_poly.type
_entity_poly.pdbx_seq_one_letter_code
_entity_poly.pdbx_strand_id
1 'polypeptide(L)'
;MTRALLRIARSSCVSVVLAACAAAPLAGDDFPAPTNTEKAASGPLPPDEVCRTATLPPGFQLTVFAAEPDVQNPIAICTDERGRLWVAENYSWAGDRAGGWDADRRDRIVILEDTDGDGRHDRRTVFWDEAHMLTSVEVGSGGVWAICLPHLLFIPDADRDDVPDGPPRVVLDGFQLGPVGHTAANGLKWGPDGWLHGRHGIQATSAIGPPGAGDSQRVKINTGLWRFHPARGTVEAVMHGMTNSWGSDFDRHGETFVINTVIGHLWHAVYGAHVQRMYGADLNPHVYQLIEQTADHVHWDTGESWGAVQKGMSDKTDAAGGGHAHCGLMIYQGDDWPEEYRHHLYTLNFHGLRINRERLERHGAGYVAKHEPDLCRFTDPWFRGMDLVTGPDGGVLIADWSDTGECHDHDGVHRTSGRIYKLTHGPSEPMPPFDLAALDDRELARLQLHANAWWPRQARRVLAERAAARAPAEAGGELRAQLLRMFAEQTEPGRRLRLMETLHAVDAVDADWLIARLSATDEHERVAALRFLVDHRRAEEPLPGPVAEALLRTARTDPSGLVLLHVASALQRLPWAERWPIAEALAEKQEFADDRMFPHMLWYGIEPAVPRAPDRAIELVRRSAVPLVTANIARRLTLEIDRDLATVERLLAVAVSGEARHGEAVVAGMAAALDGWRKAPAPANWPAAAEKYAGAAGDTARQVQKLAVVFGDGRALDELRALAMNRGDPATRRQALRALVDARPDDLVADLHRLLTDREVNAEAVRGLARYDHPDTPARILQSAGKYAPEARAAMIDTLASRPAYARPLVEAIGRGEIAAGELSAFHAGQIRGFEDAALTSRLAAVWGDVRGTAEEKRSLLDRYRAELTPAWLAEGDLSAGRALFEKTCASCHVMYGSGRKLGPDLTGSNRKNLDYLLENIVDPSASVGIDFRTVVVLLADGRVLTGVVSERNERTLVLQTAQGPVALDRHEIEETTPTGLSLMPEGLLQNLSAEQTRDLFAYLMGSDQPPLPEQPE
;
A
#
# COMPACT_ATOMS: atom_id res chain seq x y z
N MET A 1 -14.40 -7.95 -95.27
CA MET A 1 -15.09 -7.08 -96.27
C MET A 1 -16.02 -6.18 -95.46
N THR A 2 -15.69 -4.97 -95.45
CA THR A 2 -16.37 -3.76 -95.86
C THR A 2 -17.49 -3.19 -94.95
N ARG A 3 -17.12 -2.13 -94.29
CA ARG A 3 -17.68 -0.75 -94.29
C ARG A 3 -19.24 -0.65 -94.02
N ALA A 4 -19.80 0.34 -93.31
CA ALA A 4 -19.41 1.72 -93.06
C ALA A 4 -20.49 2.33 -92.16
N LEU A 5 -20.10 3.26 -91.25
CA LEU A 5 -20.73 4.57 -90.98
C LEU A 5 -22.23 4.82 -91.14
N LEU A 6 -22.93 5.27 -90.07
CA LEU A 6 -23.42 6.65 -90.11
C LEU A 6 -23.85 7.12 -88.68
N ARG A 7 -23.56 8.35 -88.36
CA ARG A 7 -23.98 9.20 -87.22
C ARG A 7 -25.51 9.41 -87.18
N ILE A 8 -26.08 9.44 -85.94
CA ILE A 8 -27.09 10.51 -85.61
C ILE A 8 -27.02 10.73 -84.08
N ALA A 9 -26.82 11.96 -83.73
CA ALA A 9 -26.86 12.41 -82.37
C ALA A 9 -28.34 12.49 -81.90
N ARG A 10 -28.63 11.99 -80.71
CA ARG A 10 -29.76 12.48 -79.93
C ARG A 10 -29.36 12.45 -78.43
N SER A 11 -29.44 13.66 -77.89
CA SER A 11 -29.43 13.95 -76.43
C SER A 11 -30.49 13.11 -75.72
N SER A 12 -30.08 12.37 -74.71
CA SER A 12 -31.00 11.85 -73.69
C SER A 12 -30.30 11.85 -72.34
N CYS A 13 -30.86 12.57 -71.43
CA CYS A 13 -30.48 12.60 -70.02
C CYS A 13 -30.39 11.20 -69.46
N VAL A 14 -29.17 10.84 -69.00
CA VAL A 14 -28.98 9.68 -68.16
C VAL A 14 -29.14 10.15 -66.67
N SER A 15 -30.32 9.87 -66.11
CA SER A 15 -30.50 9.97 -64.67
C SER A 15 -29.64 8.89 -64.04
N VAL A 16 -28.56 9.30 -63.37
CA VAL A 16 -27.77 8.44 -62.45
C VAL A 16 -28.66 8.25 -61.20
N VAL A 17 -29.29 7.08 -61.14
CA VAL A 17 -29.88 6.58 -59.89
C VAL A 17 -28.69 6.16 -59.01
N LEU A 18 -28.27 7.01 -58.07
CA LEU A 18 -27.51 6.64 -56.91
C LEU A 18 -28.38 5.66 -56.13
N ALA A 19 -28.13 4.36 -56.25
CA ALA A 19 -28.56 3.38 -55.27
C ALA A 19 -27.82 3.69 -53.98
N ALA A 20 -28.45 4.46 -53.07
CA ALA A 20 -28.07 4.47 -51.68
C ALA A 20 -28.31 3.03 -51.20
N CYS A 21 -27.27 2.25 -51.05
CA CYS A 21 -27.24 1.12 -50.14
C CYS A 21 -27.53 1.71 -48.76
N ALA A 22 -28.81 1.76 -48.35
CA ALA A 22 -29.14 1.84 -46.96
C ALA A 22 -28.54 0.57 -46.33
N ALA A 23 -27.44 0.72 -45.62
CA ALA A 23 -27.02 -0.27 -44.69
C ALA A 23 -28.21 -0.49 -43.75
N ALA A 24 -28.73 -1.72 -43.72
CA ALA A 24 -29.67 -2.11 -42.69
C ALA A 24 -29.03 -1.76 -41.34
N PRO A 25 -29.77 -1.17 -40.38
CA PRO A 25 -29.22 -1.05 -39.05
C PRO A 25 -28.90 -2.49 -38.61
N LEU A 26 -27.64 -2.76 -38.34
CA LEU A 26 -27.22 -3.90 -37.54
C LEU A 26 -28.14 -3.93 -36.32
N ALA A 27 -28.64 -5.10 -35.98
CA ALA A 27 -29.44 -5.33 -34.78
C ALA A 27 -28.78 -4.56 -33.63
N GLY A 28 -29.53 -3.68 -32.98
CA GLY A 28 -29.00 -2.76 -31.97
C GLY A 28 -28.19 -3.52 -30.96
N ASP A 29 -26.99 -3.08 -30.77
CA ASP A 29 -26.12 -3.49 -29.68
C ASP A 29 -26.93 -3.36 -28.39
N ASP A 30 -27.22 -4.46 -27.71
CA ASP A 30 -27.99 -4.48 -26.45
C ASP A 30 -27.14 -3.94 -25.25
N PHE A 31 -25.95 -3.41 -25.55
CA PHE A 31 -25.09 -2.80 -24.56
C PHE A 31 -25.63 -1.41 -24.16
N PRO A 32 -25.74 -1.12 -22.85
CA PRO A 32 -26.26 0.15 -22.36
C PRO A 32 -25.40 1.31 -22.85
N ALA A 33 -26.03 2.31 -23.48
CA ALA A 33 -25.30 3.49 -23.95
C ALA A 33 -24.55 4.18 -22.82
N PRO A 34 -23.22 4.45 -22.98
CA PRO A 34 -22.44 5.15 -21.97
C PRO A 34 -23.01 6.53 -21.67
N THR A 35 -23.11 6.89 -20.41
CA THR A 35 -23.56 8.21 -19.97
C THR A 35 -22.49 8.88 -19.13
N ASN A 36 -22.12 10.11 -19.50
CA ASN A 36 -21.16 10.91 -18.75
C ASN A 36 -21.82 11.45 -17.48
N THR A 37 -21.11 11.33 -16.37
CA THR A 37 -21.48 11.95 -15.09
C THR A 37 -20.51 13.08 -14.70
N GLU A 38 -19.38 13.18 -15.41
CA GLU A 38 -18.43 14.29 -15.36
C GLU A 38 -19.10 15.61 -15.78
N LYS A 39 -18.77 16.69 -15.06
CA LYS A 39 -19.32 18.05 -15.29
C LYS A 39 -18.29 19.02 -15.86
N ALA A 40 -17.22 18.52 -16.46
CA ALA A 40 -16.19 19.38 -17.03
C ALA A 40 -16.76 20.36 -18.07
N ALA A 41 -16.26 21.59 -18.06
CA ALA A 41 -16.69 22.64 -18.98
C ALA A 41 -16.16 22.46 -20.41
N SER A 42 -15.11 21.65 -20.60
CA SER A 42 -14.47 21.36 -21.90
C SER A 42 -14.22 19.88 -22.05
N GLY A 43 -14.31 19.36 -23.27
CA GLY A 43 -13.89 18.00 -23.59
C GLY A 43 -12.39 17.87 -23.74
N PRO A 44 -11.91 16.60 -23.92
CA PRO A 44 -10.50 16.33 -24.19
C PRO A 44 -10.03 16.93 -25.51
N LEU A 45 -8.73 17.18 -25.65
CA LEU A 45 -8.14 17.60 -26.93
C LEU A 45 -8.36 16.50 -27.98
N PRO A 46 -8.44 16.83 -29.29
CA PRO A 46 -8.44 15.83 -30.35
C PRO A 46 -7.22 14.90 -30.23
N PRO A 47 -7.37 13.59 -30.39
CA PRO A 47 -6.25 12.64 -30.17
C PRO A 47 -4.97 12.94 -30.96
N ASP A 48 -5.11 13.32 -32.23
CA ASP A 48 -3.94 13.71 -33.07
C ASP A 48 -3.30 15.03 -32.57
N GLU A 49 -4.05 15.90 -31.91
CA GLU A 49 -3.52 17.12 -31.30
C GLU A 49 -2.68 16.81 -30.06
N VAL A 50 -3.13 15.88 -29.22
CA VAL A 50 -2.35 15.37 -28.07
C VAL A 50 -1.01 14.83 -28.55
N CYS A 51 -1.00 13.98 -29.58
CA CYS A 51 0.23 13.42 -30.15
C CYS A 51 1.18 14.52 -30.66
N ARG A 52 0.65 15.55 -31.31
CA ARG A 52 1.45 16.63 -31.89
C ARG A 52 2.04 17.58 -30.85
N THR A 53 1.34 17.76 -29.70
CA THR A 53 1.72 18.71 -28.64
C THR A 53 2.49 18.06 -27.49
N ALA A 54 2.50 16.74 -27.41
CA ALA A 54 3.29 16.01 -26.42
C ALA A 54 4.78 16.33 -26.55
N THR A 55 5.47 16.43 -25.42
CA THR A 55 6.92 16.64 -25.40
C THR A 55 7.63 15.30 -25.25
N LEU A 56 8.50 14.98 -26.23
CA LEU A 56 9.24 13.72 -26.33
C LEU A 56 10.73 13.98 -26.53
N PRO A 57 11.62 13.05 -26.16
CA PRO A 57 13.02 13.07 -26.55
C PRO A 57 13.19 12.99 -28.08
N PRO A 58 14.33 13.46 -28.63
CA PRO A 58 14.59 13.37 -30.06
C PRO A 58 14.49 11.93 -30.60
N GLY A 59 13.82 11.76 -31.73
CA GLY A 59 13.63 10.48 -32.40
C GLY A 59 12.38 9.70 -31.96
N PHE A 60 11.79 10.02 -30.82
CA PHE A 60 10.53 9.40 -30.40
C PHE A 60 9.33 10.04 -31.12
N GLN A 61 8.31 9.22 -31.36
CA GLN A 61 7.06 9.59 -31.98
C GLN A 61 5.89 8.99 -31.21
N LEU A 62 4.87 9.81 -30.96
CA LEU A 62 3.60 9.40 -30.38
C LEU A 62 2.53 9.46 -31.46
N THR A 63 1.80 8.37 -31.66
CA THR A 63 0.70 8.27 -32.63
C THR A 63 -0.55 7.74 -31.94
N VAL A 64 -1.72 7.95 -32.59
CA VAL A 64 -2.98 7.36 -32.12
C VAL A 64 -3.09 5.95 -32.69
N PHE A 65 -3.17 4.95 -31.82
CA PHE A 65 -3.51 3.58 -32.21
C PHE A 65 -5.03 3.40 -32.29
N ALA A 66 -5.76 3.84 -31.26
CA ALA A 66 -7.21 3.84 -31.22
C ALA A 66 -7.72 5.04 -30.38
N ALA A 67 -8.92 5.49 -30.67
CA ALA A 67 -9.57 6.56 -29.92
C ALA A 67 -11.10 6.34 -29.87
N GLU A 68 -11.77 7.14 -29.05
CA GLU A 68 -13.22 7.20 -29.05
C GLU A 68 -13.82 7.42 -30.46
N PRO A 69 -14.87 6.75 -30.85
CA PRO A 69 -15.73 5.83 -30.05
C PRO A 69 -15.30 4.38 -30.05
N ASP A 70 -14.20 4.00 -30.72
CA ASP A 70 -13.76 2.60 -30.87
C ASP A 70 -13.14 2.03 -29.60
N VAL A 71 -12.64 2.88 -28.72
CA VAL A 71 -12.20 2.52 -27.36
C VAL A 71 -12.70 3.56 -26.37
N GLN A 72 -13.20 3.10 -25.22
CA GLN A 72 -13.74 3.97 -24.18
C GLN A 72 -13.34 3.46 -22.78
N ASN A 73 -12.95 4.36 -21.88
CA ASN A 73 -12.51 4.06 -20.52
C ASN A 73 -11.61 2.81 -20.38
N PRO A 74 -10.47 2.73 -21.09
CA PRO A 74 -9.58 1.58 -21.01
C PRO A 74 -8.91 1.53 -19.65
N ILE A 75 -9.18 0.49 -18.84
CA ILE A 75 -8.65 0.31 -17.47
C ILE A 75 -7.42 -0.61 -17.44
N ALA A 76 -7.34 -1.56 -18.36
CA ALA A 76 -6.22 -2.49 -18.49
C ALA A 76 -6.09 -2.96 -19.95
N ILE A 77 -4.87 -3.25 -20.36
CA ILE A 77 -4.57 -3.75 -21.71
C ILE A 77 -3.58 -4.92 -21.66
N CYS A 78 -3.72 -5.87 -22.58
CA CYS A 78 -2.74 -6.92 -22.83
C CYS A 78 -2.68 -7.25 -24.33
N THR A 79 -1.69 -8.04 -24.73
CA THR A 79 -1.57 -8.53 -26.11
C THR A 79 -1.64 -10.04 -26.18
N ASP A 80 -2.28 -10.57 -27.22
CA ASP A 80 -2.31 -11.99 -27.49
C ASP A 80 -1.12 -12.48 -28.35
N GLU A 81 -1.08 -13.76 -28.65
CA GLU A 81 -0.04 -14.40 -29.46
C GLU A 81 -0.13 -14.07 -30.96
N ARG A 82 -1.12 -13.28 -31.38
CA ARG A 82 -1.23 -12.68 -32.71
C ARG A 82 -0.80 -11.21 -32.74
N GLY A 83 -0.44 -10.65 -31.56
CA GLY A 83 -0.06 -9.24 -31.39
C GLY A 83 -1.24 -8.27 -31.33
N ARG A 84 -2.47 -8.77 -31.28
CA ARG A 84 -3.68 -7.94 -31.17
C ARG A 84 -3.81 -7.39 -29.76
N LEU A 85 -4.38 -6.21 -29.62
CA LEU A 85 -4.60 -5.55 -28.34
C LEU A 85 -5.96 -5.92 -27.75
N TRP A 86 -5.95 -6.48 -26.55
CA TRP A 86 -7.14 -6.73 -25.75
C TRP A 86 -7.29 -5.62 -24.73
N VAL A 87 -8.50 -5.05 -24.63
CA VAL A 87 -8.79 -3.89 -23.79
C VAL A 87 -9.96 -4.22 -22.88
N ALA A 88 -9.78 -4.00 -21.58
CA ALA A 88 -10.85 -3.96 -20.61
C ALA A 88 -11.43 -2.54 -20.58
N GLU A 89 -12.65 -2.36 -21.04
CA GLU A 89 -13.41 -1.11 -20.99
C GLU A 89 -14.31 -1.11 -19.74
N ASN A 90 -14.10 -0.16 -18.84
CA ASN A 90 -14.81 -0.08 -17.57
C ASN A 90 -15.83 1.06 -17.57
N TYR A 91 -17.10 0.75 -17.53
CA TYR A 91 -18.23 1.70 -17.45
C TYR A 91 -18.94 1.67 -16.10
N SER A 92 -18.64 0.66 -15.26
CA SER A 92 -19.28 0.48 -13.95
C SER A 92 -18.67 1.37 -12.87
N TRP A 93 -17.46 1.91 -13.07
CA TRP A 93 -16.87 2.87 -12.14
C TRP A 93 -17.50 4.26 -12.28
N ALA A 94 -17.82 4.91 -11.15
CA ALA A 94 -18.45 6.23 -11.10
C ALA A 94 -17.68 7.27 -10.28
N GLY A 95 -16.49 6.90 -9.74
CA GLY A 95 -15.77 7.70 -8.76
C GLY A 95 -16.19 7.36 -7.32
N ASP A 96 -15.23 7.31 -6.38
CA ASP A 96 -15.47 6.92 -4.98
C ASP A 96 -16.61 7.68 -4.32
N ARG A 97 -16.76 8.95 -4.60
CA ARG A 97 -17.72 9.86 -3.99
C ARG A 97 -18.95 10.12 -4.83
N ALA A 98 -18.94 9.66 -6.07
CA ALA A 98 -20.11 9.72 -6.97
C ALA A 98 -20.96 8.43 -6.94
N GLY A 99 -20.69 7.52 -6.01
CA GLY A 99 -21.44 6.28 -5.84
C GLY A 99 -20.57 5.01 -5.93
N GLY A 100 -19.30 5.12 -6.27
CA GLY A 100 -18.37 3.99 -6.40
C GLY A 100 -18.70 3.11 -7.61
N TRP A 101 -18.89 1.83 -7.40
CA TRP A 101 -19.25 0.85 -8.44
C TRP A 101 -20.75 0.83 -8.69
N ASP A 102 -21.16 1.03 -9.95
CA ASP A 102 -22.54 1.02 -10.40
C ASP A 102 -22.90 -0.41 -10.87
N ALA A 103 -23.68 -1.12 -10.07
CA ALA A 103 -24.07 -2.51 -10.34
C ALA A 103 -25.02 -2.67 -11.52
N ASP A 104 -25.68 -1.60 -11.96
CA ASP A 104 -26.62 -1.61 -13.08
C ASP A 104 -25.92 -1.43 -14.45
N ARG A 105 -24.60 -1.15 -14.44
CA ARG A 105 -23.80 -1.00 -15.66
C ARG A 105 -23.00 -2.24 -15.96
N ARG A 106 -22.86 -2.51 -17.24
CA ARG A 106 -21.98 -3.56 -17.76
C ARG A 106 -20.68 -2.96 -18.26
N ASP A 107 -19.60 -3.70 -18.09
CA ASP A 107 -18.28 -3.47 -18.67
C ASP A 107 -18.07 -4.45 -19.81
N ARG A 108 -17.05 -4.25 -20.63
CA ARG A 108 -16.78 -5.16 -21.74
C ARG A 108 -15.29 -5.35 -22.04
N ILE A 109 -15.00 -6.44 -22.72
CA ILE A 109 -13.67 -6.76 -23.22
C ILE A 109 -13.73 -6.65 -24.74
N VAL A 110 -12.84 -5.85 -25.32
CA VAL A 110 -12.76 -5.66 -26.78
C VAL A 110 -11.38 -6.01 -27.31
N ILE A 111 -11.33 -6.39 -28.58
CA ILE A 111 -10.09 -6.69 -29.31
C ILE A 111 -9.93 -5.62 -30.38
N LEU A 112 -8.75 -4.99 -30.41
CA LEU A 112 -8.37 -4.02 -31.42
C LEU A 112 -7.22 -4.61 -32.26
N GLU A 113 -7.36 -4.57 -33.56
CA GLU A 113 -6.42 -5.17 -34.51
C GLU A 113 -6.04 -4.14 -35.59
N ASP A 114 -4.76 -4.06 -35.90
CA ASP A 114 -4.18 -3.34 -37.01
C ASP A 114 -3.90 -4.40 -38.10
N THR A 115 -4.85 -4.54 -39.06
CA THR A 115 -4.77 -5.63 -40.05
C THR A 115 -3.96 -5.26 -41.29
N ASP A 116 -3.73 -3.97 -41.55
CA ASP A 116 -2.95 -3.48 -42.68
C ASP A 116 -1.52 -3.02 -42.32
N GLY A 117 -1.24 -2.98 -41.01
CA GLY A 117 0.09 -2.69 -40.44
C GLY A 117 0.48 -1.21 -40.49
N ASP A 118 -0.49 -0.30 -40.54
CA ASP A 118 -0.23 1.15 -40.59
C ASP A 118 0.03 1.78 -39.22
N GLY A 119 -0.10 0.99 -38.13
CA GLY A 119 0.10 1.42 -36.76
C GLY A 119 -1.16 1.96 -36.09
N ARG A 120 -2.34 1.85 -36.72
CA ARG A 120 -3.66 2.16 -36.21
C ARG A 120 -4.54 0.92 -36.28
N HIS A 121 -5.47 0.78 -35.34
CA HIS A 121 -6.47 -0.28 -35.48
C HIS A 121 -7.44 0.04 -36.63
N ASP A 122 -7.85 -1.00 -37.33
CA ASP A 122 -8.86 -0.93 -38.38
C ASP A 122 -9.99 -1.95 -38.15
N ARG A 123 -9.80 -2.84 -37.18
CA ARG A 123 -10.80 -3.83 -36.80
C ARG A 123 -11.02 -3.83 -35.30
N ARG A 124 -12.28 -3.76 -34.87
CA ARG A 124 -12.74 -3.85 -33.49
C ARG A 124 -13.70 -5.03 -33.35
N THR A 125 -13.44 -5.91 -32.37
CA THR A 125 -14.32 -7.03 -32.02
C THR A 125 -14.71 -6.90 -30.56
N VAL A 126 -15.99 -7.05 -30.23
CA VAL A 126 -16.44 -7.19 -28.85
C VAL A 126 -16.36 -8.67 -28.51
N PHE A 127 -15.48 -9.03 -27.58
CA PHE A 127 -15.34 -10.40 -27.13
C PHE A 127 -16.38 -10.78 -26.07
N TRP A 128 -16.56 -9.92 -25.08
CA TRP A 128 -17.53 -10.14 -23.99
C TRP A 128 -18.02 -8.82 -23.41
N ASP A 129 -19.34 -8.68 -23.22
CA ASP A 129 -19.97 -7.42 -22.83
C ASP A 129 -20.91 -7.56 -21.63
N GLU A 130 -20.78 -8.65 -20.86
CA GLU A 130 -21.53 -8.90 -19.63
C GLU A 130 -20.68 -8.77 -18.35
N ALA A 131 -19.52 -8.11 -18.44
CA ALA A 131 -18.66 -7.88 -17.29
C ALA A 131 -19.25 -6.86 -16.32
N HIS A 132 -18.92 -7.00 -15.04
CA HIS A 132 -19.20 -6.02 -13.98
C HIS A 132 -17.98 -5.84 -13.11
N MET A 133 -17.70 -4.61 -12.71
CA MET A 133 -16.52 -4.28 -11.87
C MET A 133 -15.22 -4.87 -12.47
N LEU A 134 -15.08 -4.73 -13.79
CA LEU A 134 -13.94 -5.21 -14.55
C LEU A 134 -12.73 -4.32 -14.27
N THR A 135 -11.66 -4.90 -13.75
CA THR A 135 -10.44 -4.17 -13.40
C THR A 135 -9.19 -4.68 -14.12
N SER A 136 -9.29 -5.82 -14.82
CA SER A 136 -8.16 -6.39 -15.53
C SER A 136 -8.57 -7.43 -16.55
N VAL A 137 -7.76 -7.58 -17.60
CA VAL A 137 -7.85 -8.62 -18.63
C VAL A 137 -6.47 -9.21 -18.92
N GLU A 138 -6.40 -10.51 -19.16
CA GLU A 138 -5.20 -11.20 -19.64
C GLU A 138 -5.61 -12.41 -20.50
N VAL A 139 -4.80 -12.77 -21.49
CA VAL A 139 -5.09 -13.86 -22.42
C VAL A 139 -4.16 -15.04 -22.20
N GLY A 140 -4.70 -16.25 -22.28
CA GLY A 140 -3.90 -17.47 -22.20
C GLY A 140 -4.67 -18.68 -21.69
N SER A 141 -4.05 -19.85 -21.77
CA SER A 141 -4.61 -21.14 -21.35
C SER A 141 -5.91 -21.51 -22.06
N GLY A 142 -6.08 -21.09 -23.32
CA GLY A 142 -7.27 -21.36 -24.15
C GLY A 142 -8.47 -20.50 -23.76
N GLY A 143 -8.25 -19.25 -23.39
CA GLY A 143 -9.30 -18.30 -23.09
C GLY A 143 -8.78 -16.99 -22.47
N VAL A 144 -9.69 -16.29 -21.84
CA VAL A 144 -9.48 -14.95 -21.28
C VAL A 144 -9.65 -14.95 -19.76
N TRP A 145 -8.71 -14.37 -19.07
CA TRP A 145 -8.72 -14.14 -17.62
C TRP A 145 -9.18 -12.72 -17.35
N ALA A 146 -10.15 -12.57 -16.45
CA ALA A 146 -10.70 -11.26 -16.08
C ALA A 146 -10.86 -11.16 -14.57
N ILE A 147 -10.48 -10.03 -13.98
CA ILE A 147 -10.89 -9.68 -12.63
C ILE A 147 -12.19 -8.89 -12.74
N CYS A 148 -13.28 -9.54 -12.35
CA CYS A 148 -14.61 -8.95 -12.19
C CYS A 148 -15.02 -9.17 -10.74
N LEU A 149 -14.78 -8.17 -9.89
CA LEU A 149 -15.03 -8.34 -8.45
C LEU A 149 -16.43 -8.89 -8.14
N PRO A 150 -16.56 -9.88 -7.23
CA PRO A 150 -15.55 -10.42 -6.30
C PRO A 150 -14.78 -11.64 -6.83
N HIS A 151 -14.59 -11.81 -8.12
CA HIS A 151 -14.10 -13.03 -8.74
C HIS A 151 -12.87 -12.80 -9.65
N LEU A 152 -12.02 -13.80 -9.72
CA LEU A 152 -11.20 -14.04 -10.90
C LEU A 152 -11.98 -15.02 -11.80
N LEU A 153 -12.25 -14.58 -13.01
CA LEU A 153 -13.00 -15.33 -14.01
C LEU A 153 -12.05 -15.90 -15.07
N PHE A 154 -12.42 -17.05 -15.61
CA PHE A 154 -11.86 -17.57 -16.86
C PHE A 154 -12.98 -17.77 -17.87
N ILE A 155 -12.87 -17.14 -19.03
CA ILE A 155 -13.80 -17.19 -20.14
C ILE A 155 -13.18 -18.06 -21.23
N PRO A 156 -13.69 -19.28 -21.52
CA PRO A 156 -13.09 -20.17 -22.48
C PRO A 156 -13.27 -19.65 -23.92
N ASP A 157 -12.21 -19.77 -24.73
CA ASP A 157 -12.18 -19.53 -26.17
C ASP A 157 -11.06 -20.44 -26.73
N ALA A 158 -11.34 -21.75 -26.79
CA ALA A 158 -10.34 -22.76 -27.10
C ALA A 158 -10.05 -22.87 -28.60
N ASP A 159 -11.04 -22.57 -29.46
CA ASP A 159 -10.88 -22.54 -30.93
C ASP A 159 -10.37 -21.19 -31.44
N ARG A 160 -10.32 -20.16 -30.55
CA ARG A 160 -9.71 -18.85 -30.81
C ARG A 160 -10.42 -18.08 -31.93
N ASP A 161 -11.76 -18.21 -31.98
CA ASP A 161 -12.61 -17.54 -32.96
C ASP A 161 -13.13 -16.16 -32.47
N ASP A 162 -12.66 -15.73 -31.29
CA ASP A 162 -12.99 -14.46 -30.61
C ASP A 162 -14.46 -14.42 -30.09
N VAL A 163 -15.05 -15.61 -29.89
CA VAL A 163 -16.38 -15.78 -29.29
C VAL A 163 -16.27 -16.75 -28.09
N PRO A 164 -16.77 -16.39 -26.91
CA PRO A 164 -16.71 -17.30 -25.77
C PRO A 164 -17.36 -18.67 -26.04
N ASP A 165 -16.62 -19.77 -25.80
CA ASP A 165 -17.10 -21.15 -25.92
C ASP A 165 -18.17 -21.54 -24.87
N GLY A 166 -18.43 -20.66 -23.93
CA GLY A 166 -19.39 -20.88 -22.86
C GLY A 166 -19.34 -19.82 -21.78
N PRO A 167 -20.14 -19.97 -20.71
CA PRO A 167 -20.21 -18.96 -19.65
C PRO A 167 -18.87 -18.85 -18.91
N PRO A 168 -18.52 -17.66 -18.38
CA PRO A 168 -17.37 -17.46 -17.52
C PRO A 168 -17.36 -18.41 -16.33
N ARG A 169 -16.20 -18.95 -16.00
CA ARG A 169 -15.98 -19.83 -14.84
C ARG A 169 -15.32 -19.06 -13.73
N VAL A 170 -15.89 -19.08 -12.52
CA VAL A 170 -15.23 -18.53 -11.33
C VAL A 170 -14.07 -19.44 -10.95
N VAL A 171 -12.86 -18.90 -11.01
CA VAL A 171 -11.61 -19.62 -10.66
C VAL A 171 -11.17 -19.33 -9.24
N LEU A 172 -11.22 -18.06 -8.85
CA LEU A 172 -11.04 -17.62 -7.47
C LEU A 172 -12.21 -16.74 -7.05
N ASP A 173 -12.64 -16.92 -5.82
CA ASP A 173 -13.60 -16.04 -5.15
C ASP A 173 -12.98 -15.45 -3.86
N GLY A 174 -13.77 -14.69 -3.10
CA GLY A 174 -13.37 -14.15 -1.82
C GLY A 174 -12.66 -12.79 -1.88
N PHE A 175 -12.59 -12.16 -3.06
CA PHE A 175 -12.27 -10.74 -3.13
C PHE A 175 -13.42 -9.94 -2.52
N GLN A 176 -13.10 -9.00 -1.62
CA GLN A 176 -14.12 -8.20 -0.95
C GLN A 176 -14.72 -7.16 -1.88
N LEU A 177 -16.05 -6.96 -1.73
CA LEU A 177 -16.84 -5.94 -2.45
C LEU A 177 -17.12 -4.70 -1.60
N GLY A 178 -16.90 -4.75 -0.29
CA GLY A 178 -17.24 -3.69 0.66
C GLY A 178 -16.72 -2.30 0.25
N PRO A 179 -16.09 -1.54 1.11
CA PRO A 179 -15.59 -0.21 0.79
C PRO A 179 -14.29 -0.24 -0.04
N VAL A 180 -14.25 -1.09 -1.07
CA VAL A 180 -13.02 -1.30 -1.86
C VAL A 180 -12.65 -0.09 -2.71
N GLY A 181 -13.62 0.71 -3.12
CA GLY A 181 -13.42 1.91 -3.93
C GLY A 181 -12.48 1.65 -5.12
N HIS A 182 -11.61 2.60 -5.37
CA HIS A 182 -10.57 2.51 -6.39
C HIS A 182 -9.37 1.61 -6.01
N THR A 183 -9.32 1.08 -4.78
CA THR A 183 -8.26 0.15 -4.34
C THR A 183 -8.60 -1.31 -4.60
N ALA A 184 -9.32 -1.57 -5.66
CA ALA A 184 -9.77 -2.88 -6.09
C ALA A 184 -8.60 -3.82 -6.45
N ALA A 185 -8.85 -5.13 -6.41
CA ALA A 185 -7.94 -6.09 -7.02
C ALA A 185 -7.85 -5.85 -8.53
N ASN A 186 -6.64 -5.89 -9.10
CA ASN A 186 -6.39 -5.49 -10.48
C ASN A 186 -5.13 -6.15 -11.05
N GLY A 187 -4.85 -5.90 -12.32
CA GLY A 187 -3.55 -6.03 -12.96
C GLY A 187 -3.04 -7.43 -13.13
N LEU A 188 -3.77 -8.26 -13.85
CA LEU A 188 -3.29 -9.57 -14.27
C LEU A 188 -2.08 -9.44 -15.20
N LYS A 189 -1.07 -10.30 -14.99
CA LYS A 189 0.12 -10.39 -15.86
C LYS A 189 0.79 -11.74 -15.71
N TRP A 190 1.14 -12.38 -16.84
CA TRP A 190 1.93 -13.61 -16.81
C TRP A 190 3.37 -13.33 -16.37
N GLY A 191 3.81 -14.05 -15.34
CA GLY A 191 5.19 -14.01 -14.86
C GLY A 191 6.16 -14.91 -15.66
N PRO A 192 7.46 -14.68 -15.51
CA PRO A 192 8.49 -15.54 -16.08
C PRO A 192 8.50 -16.95 -15.50
N ASP A 193 7.87 -17.12 -14.36
CA ASP A 193 7.68 -18.35 -13.61
C ASP A 193 6.47 -19.21 -14.06
N GLY A 194 5.68 -18.69 -15.03
CA GLY A 194 4.48 -19.35 -15.53
C GLY A 194 3.23 -19.14 -14.68
N TRP A 195 3.30 -18.29 -13.64
CA TRP A 195 2.18 -17.91 -12.83
C TRP A 195 1.47 -16.68 -13.38
N LEU A 196 0.16 -16.58 -13.15
CA LEU A 196 -0.63 -15.39 -13.37
C LEU A 196 -0.59 -14.53 -12.10
N HIS A 197 0.04 -13.38 -12.17
CA HIS A 197 0.19 -12.42 -11.08
C HIS A 197 -0.96 -11.42 -11.06
N GLY A 198 -1.32 -10.94 -9.86
CA GLY A 198 -2.30 -9.88 -9.66
C GLY A 198 -1.97 -9.04 -8.44
N ARG A 199 -2.65 -7.90 -8.31
CA ARG A 199 -2.45 -6.90 -7.25
C ARG A 199 -3.70 -6.72 -6.41
N HIS A 200 -3.56 -6.15 -5.21
CA HIS A 200 -4.65 -5.88 -4.28
C HIS A 200 -4.38 -4.59 -3.51
N GLY A 201 -5.40 -3.78 -3.28
CA GLY A 201 -5.29 -2.54 -2.53
C GLY A 201 -5.67 -2.65 -1.06
N ILE A 202 -5.59 -1.53 -0.33
CA ILE A 202 -5.59 -1.49 1.14
C ILE A 202 -6.99 -1.41 1.79
N GLN A 203 -8.01 -0.89 1.10
CA GLN A 203 -9.30 -0.59 1.72
C GLN A 203 -10.10 -1.84 2.15
N ALA A 204 -9.76 -3.01 1.63
CA ALA A 204 -10.43 -4.25 2.00
C ALA A 204 -9.43 -5.37 2.29
N THR A 205 -9.81 -6.28 3.20
CA THR A 205 -9.07 -7.53 3.44
C THR A 205 -9.84 -8.67 2.78
N SER A 206 -9.23 -9.27 1.77
CA SER A 206 -9.78 -10.43 1.05
C SER A 206 -9.25 -11.75 1.61
N ALA A 207 -10.02 -12.82 1.41
CA ALA A 207 -9.62 -14.19 1.69
C ALA A 207 -9.85 -15.01 0.41
N ILE A 208 -8.90 -14.93 -0.52
CA ILE A 208 -9.01 -15.45 -1.87
C ILE A 208 -8.72 -16.95 -1.94
N GLY A 209 -9.50 -17.66 -2.74
CA GLY A 209 -9.31 -19.10 -2.93
C GLY A 209 -10.25 -19.68 -3.98
N PRO A 210 -10.10 -20.95 -4.36
CA PRO A 210 -11.04 -21.63 -5.23
C PRO A 210 -12.46 -21.62 -4.64
N PRO A 211 -13.52 -21.60 -5.46
CA PRO A 211 -14.90 -21.67 -4.98
C PRO A 211 -15.13 -22.90 -4.09
N GLY A 212 -15.74 -22.67 -2.93
CA GLY A 212 -16.01 -23.73 -1.95
C GLY A 212 -14.81 -24.10 -1.05
N ALA A 213 -13.66 -23.44 -1.20
CA ALA A 213 -12.53 -23.63 -0.29
C ALA A 213 -12.87 -23.18 1.13
N GLY A 214 -12.45 -23.97 2.14
CA GLY A 214 -12.55 -23.59 3.54
C GLY A 214 -11.54 -22.50 3.92
N ASP A 215 -11.77 -21.82 5.05
CA ASP A 215 -10.93 -20.69 5.52
C ASP A 215 -9.43 -20.99 5.58
N SER A 216 -9.06 -22.21 5.96
CA SER A 216 -7.65 -22.64 6.04
C SER A 216 -6.97 -22.83 4.67
N GLN A 217 -7.74 -22.88 3.59
CA GLN A 217 -7.27 -23.03 2.22
C GLN A 217 -7.25 -21.70 1.46
N ARG A 218 -7.72 -20.63 2.11
CA ARG A 218 -7.77 -19.29 1.53
C ARG A 218 -6.57 -18.45 1.92
N VAL A 219 -6.11 -17.64 0.99
CA VAL A 219 -5.02 -16.69 1.18
C VAL A 219 -5.58 -15.36 1.61
N LYS A 220 -5.21 -14.90 2.80
CA LYS A 220 -5.56 -13.56 3.27
C LYS A 220 -4.62 -12.54 2.65
N ILE A 221 -5.19 -11.48 2.09
CA ILE A 221 -4.46 -10.35 1.53
C ILE A 221 -5.19 -9.04 1.84
N ASN A 222 -4.43 -8.05 2.28
CA ASN A 222 -4.84 -6.66 2.41
C ASN A 222 -3.68 -5.82 1.90
N THR A 223 -3.80 -5.31 0.70
CA THR A 223 -2.76 -4.71 -0.14
C THR A 223 -1.52 -5.61 -0.35
N GLY A 224 -1.02 -5.63 -1.57
CA GLY A 224 0.13 -6.43 -1.97
C GLY A 224 -0.02 -7.12 -3.31
N LEU A 225 0.83 -8.09 -3.53
CA LEU A 225 0.86 -8.94 -4.72
C LEU A 225 0.43 -10.36 -4.38
N TRP A 226 -0.35 -10.95 -5.26
CA TRP A 226 -0.71 -12.36 -5.24
C TRP A 226 -0.42 -12.98 -6.61
N ARG A 227 -0.37 -14.33 -6.67
CA ARG A 227 -0.23 -15.07 -7.93
C ARG A 227 -1.05 -16.34 -7.91
N PHE A 228 -1.49 -16.79 -9.08
CA PHE A 228 -2.28 -17.99 -9.31
C PHE A 228 -1.63 -18.86 -10.37
N HIS A 229 -1.56 -20.17 -10.13
CA HIS A 229 -1.06 -21.13 -11.12
C HIS A 229 -2.23 -21.93 -11.72
N PRO A 230 -2.60 -21.71 -13.01
CA PRO A 230 -3.81 -22.31 -13.59
C PRO A 230 -3.79 -23.83 -13.60
N ALA A 231 -2.69 -24.45 -14.03
CA ALA A 231 -2.60 -25.90 -14.11
C ALA A 231 -2.62 -26.61 -12.75
N ARG A 232 -2.23 -25.91 -11.66
CA ARG A 232 -2.18 -26.47 -10.29
C ARG A 232 -3.37 -26.04 -9.43
N GLY A 233 -4.14 -25.05 -9.87
CA GLY A 233 -5.23 -24.46 -9.10
C GLY A 233 -4.80 -23.83 -7.77
N THR A 234 -3.55 -23.36 -7.67
CA THR A 234 -2.97 -22.85 -6.43
C THR A 234 -2.90 -21.33 -6.46
N VAL A 235 -3.27 -20.68 -5.37
CA VAL A 235 -3.10 -19.22 -5.17
C VAL A 235 -2.21 -18.97 -3.96
N GLU A 236 -1.37 -17.93 -4.02
CA GLU A 236 -0.51 -17.51 -2.91
C GLU A 236 -0.26 -16.01 -2.91
N ALA A 237 -0.01 -15.45 -1.73
CA ALA A 237 0.47 -14.08 -1.59
C ALA A 237 1.97 -14.06 -1.92
N VAL A 238 2.40 -13.06 -2.70
CA VAL A 238 3.81 -12.84 -3.03
C VAL A 238 4.41 -11.83 -2.07
N MET A 239 3.72 -10.75 -1.80
CA MET A 239 4.18 -9.65 -0.95
C MET A 239 2.98 -8.97 -0.28
N HIS A 240 3.16 -8.49 0.95
CA HIS A 240 2.18 -7.71 1.70
C HIS A 240 2.64 -6.26 1.89
N GLY A 241 1.70 -5.34 1.91
CA GLY A 241 1.97 -3.91 2.15
C GLY A 241 1.65 -3.02 0.94
N MET A 242 2.05 -1.75 1.00
CA MET A 242 1.71 -0.65 0.08
C MET A 242 0.36 0.02 0.39
N THR A 243 -0.25 0.67 -0.57
CA THR A 243 -1.55 1.35 -0.47
C THR A 243 -2.47 0.92 -1.60
N ASN A 244 -2.12 1.29 -2.81
CA ASN A 244 -2.92 1.09 -4.00
C ASN A 244 -1.98 0.92 -5.20
N SER A 245 -1.84 -0.30 -5.66
CA SER A 245 -0.94 -0.65 -6.75
C SER A 245 -1.71 -0.84 -8.05
N TRP A 246 -1.31 -0.12 -9.09
CA TRP A 246 -1.87 -0.23 -10.45
C TRP A 246 -0.79 -0.48 -11.51
N GLY A 247 0.31 -1.12 -11.14
CA GLY A 247 1.36 -1.49 -12.07
C GLY A 247 2.41 -2.43 -11.47
N SER A 248 2.79 -3.47 -12.20
CA SER A 248 3.91 -4.35 -11.88
C SER A 248 4.50 -4.93 -13.17
N ASP A 249 5.81 -5.17 -13.19
CA ASP A 249 6.47 -5.86 -14.29
C ASP A 249 7.72 -6.60 -13.80
N PHE A 250 8.29 -7.39 -14.70
CA PHE A 250 9.47 -8.22 -14.48
C PHE A 250 10.64 -7.67 -15.30
N ASP A 251 11.78 -7.52 -14.65
CA ASP A 251 12.99 -7.13 -15.37
C ASP A 251 13.57 -8.29 -16.20
N ARG A 252 14.66 -8.03 -16.91
CA ARG A 252 15.37 -9.04 -17.73
C ARG A 252 15.97 -10.21 -16.91
N HIS A 253 15.96 -10.08 -15.59
CA HIS A 253 16.48 -11.09 -14.64
C HIS A 253 15.34 -11.85 -13.93
N GLY A 254 14.10 -11.53 -14.26
CA GLY A 254 12.92 -12.09 -13.63
C GLY A 254 12.63 -11.52 -12.24
N GLU A 255 13.28 -10.42 -11.83
CA GLU A 255 12.94 -9.70 -10.60
C GLU A 255 11.67 -8.89 -10.80
N THR A 256 10.81 -8.90 -9.78
CA THR A 256 9.50 -8.23 -9.84
C THR A 256 9.58 -6.84 -9.22
N PHE A 257 9.04 -5.85 -9.93
CA PHE A 257 8.89 -4.50 -9.41
C PHE A 257 7.42 -4.10 -9.45
N VAL A 258 7.01 -3.33 -8.45
CA VAL A 258 5.62 -2.90 -8.28
C VAL A 258 5.56 -1.43 -7.91
N ILE A 259 4.65 -0.73 -8.58
CA ILE A 259 4.38 0.68 -8.34
C ILE A 259 3.26 0.85 -7.31
N ASN A 260 3.23 2.00 -6.67
CA ASN A 260 2.23 2.35 -5.69
C ASN A 260 1.92 3.85 -5.70
N THR A 261 0.86 4.25 -5.04
CA THR A 261 0.49 5.65 -4.84
C THR A 261 0.64 6.06 -3.38
N VAL A 262 0.91 7.33 -3.12
CA VAL A 262 0.87 8.06 -1.86
C VAL A 262 2.12 7.95 -0.99
N ILE A 263 2.44 6.79 -0.40
CA ILE A 263 3.51 6.66 0.62
C ILE A 263 4.92 6.45 0.06
N GLY A 264 5.01 6.30 -1.21
CA GLY A 264 6.17 5.97 -2.01
C GLY A 264 5.67 5.44 -3.33
N HIS A 265 6.55 5.25 -4.32
CA HIS A 265 6.06 4.88 -5.64
C HIS A 265 6.59 3.53 -6.15
N LEU A 266 7.65 2.96 -5.58
CA LEU A 266 8.29 1.76 -6.16
C LEU A 266 8.87 0.82 -5.11
N TRP A 267 8.56 -0.48 -5.25
CA TRP A 267 9.14 -1.56 -4.45
C TRP A 267 9.68 -2.70 -5.31
N HIS A 268 10.80 -3.28 -4.90
CA HIS A 268 11.28 -4.57 -5.34
C HIS A 268 10.51 -5.67 -4.59
N ALA A 269 9.72 -6.44 -5.31
CA ALA A 269 8.84 -7.43 -4.73
C ALA A 269 9.53 -8.80 -4.64
N VAL A 270 9.89 -9.19 -3.45
CA VAL A 270 10.45 -10.51 -3.13
C VAL A 270 9.40 -11.35 -2.40
N TYR A 271 9.30 -12.64 -2.72
CA TYR A 271 8.33 -13.52 -2.09
C TYR A 271 8.44 -13.51 -0.57
N GLY A 272 7.29 -13.28 0.09
CA GLY A 272 7.19 -13.19 1.54
C GLY A 272 7.67 -11.87 2.14
N ALA A 273 7.90 -10.83 1.34
CA ALA A 273 8.22 -9.50 1.84
C ALA A 273 6.98 -8.82 2.46
N HIS A 274 7.22 -8.06 3.52
CA HIS A 274 6.28 -7.16 4.14
C HIS A 274 6.83 -5.73 4.03
N VAL A 275 6.11 -4.88 3.28
CA VAL A 275 6.57 -3.52 2.98
C VAL A 275 5.68 -2.47 3.64
N GLN A 276 6.16 -1.23 3.68
CA GLN A 276 5.42 -0.12 4.27
C GLN A 276 3.99 -0.04 3.77
N ARG A 277 3.09 0.36 4.67
CA ARG A 277 1.66 0.53 4.46
C ARG A 277 1.27 1.97 4.77
N MET A 278 0.26 2.47 4.08
CA MET A 278 -0.26 3.81 4.37
C MET A 278 -0.89 3.88 5.77
N TYR A 279 -1.62 2.84 6.16
CA TYR A 279 -2.29 2.72 7.45
C TYR A 279 -2.56 1.25 7.80
N GLY A 280 -3.05 1.02 9.02
CA GLY A 280 -3.37 -0.31 9.54
C GLY A 280 -2.14 -1.13 9.91
N ALA A 281 -2.37 -2.24 10.59
CA ALA A 281 -1.33 -3.20 10.96
C ALA A 281 -1.13 -4.24 9.86
N ASP A 282 0.06 -4.82 9.81
CA ASP A 282 0.31 -6.00 8.97
C ASP A 282 -0.56 -7.19 9.41
N LEU A 283 -0.87 -8.10 8.49
CA LEU A 283 -1.64 -9.30 8.79
C LEU A 283 -0.90 -10.24 9.76
N ASN A 284 0.43 -10.19 9.78
CA ASN A 284 1.26 -10.88 10.76
C ASN A 284 1.73 -9.90 11.85
N PRO A 285 1.20 -9.99 13.09
CA PRO A 285 1.54 -9.06 14.19
C PRO A 285 2.99 -9.17 14.67
N HIS A 286 3.74 -10.14 14.20
CA HIS A 286 5.13 -10.38 14.58
C HIS A 286 6.16 -9.95 13.52
N VAL A 287 5.72 -9.27 12.47
CA VAL A 287 6.63 -8.68 11.47
C VAL A 287 7.49 -7.59 12.10
N TYR A 288 6.95 -6.78 12.97
CA TYR A 288 7.54 -5.68 13.78
C TYR A 288 8.03 -4.48 12.97
N GLN A 289 8.78 -4.69 11.87
CA GLN A 289 9.26 -3.62 11.00
C GLN A 289 8.99 -3.98 9.54
N LEU A 290 8.71 -2.97 8.72
CA LEU A 290 8.34 -3.09 7.33
C LEU A 290 9.45 -2.53 6.43
N ILE A 291 9.65 -3.18 5.27
CA ILE A 291 10.66 -2.76 4.28
C ILE A 291 10.22 -1.45 3.63
N GLU A 292 11.14 -0.49 3.54
CA GLU A 292 10.95 0.80 2.88
C GLU A 292 10.95 0.67 1.36
N GLN A 293 10.49 1.73 0.66
CA GLN A 293 10.48 1.75 -0.80
C GLN A 293 11.88 1.55 -1.42
N THR A 294 11.91 1.03 -2.63
CA THR A 294 13.15 0.78 -3.39
C THR A 294 13.71 2.06 -4.00
N ALA A 295 12.84 3.01 -4.40
CA ALA A 295 13.30 4.31 -4.89
C ALA A 295 13.97 5.12 -3.78
N ASP A 296 15.01 5.89 -4.11
CA ASP A 296 15.69 6.77 -3.18
C ASP A 296 15.12 8.20 -3.16
N HIS A 297 14.03 8.42 -3.86
CA HIS A 297 13.33 9.69 -4.04
C HIS A 297 11.81 9.48 -4.06
N VAL A 298 11.08 10.57 -4.13
CA VAL A 298 9.63 10.63 -4.43
C VAL A 298 9.40 11.66 -5.53
N HIS A 299 8.32 11.51 -6.28
CA HIS A 299 8.01 12.36 -7.44
C HIS A 299 7.26 13.64 -7.09
N TRP A 300 7.32 14.11 -5.85
CA TRP A 300 6.66 15.32 -5.41
C TRP A 300 7.44 16.04 -4.30
N ASP A 301 7.22 17.37 -4.17
CA ASP A 301 7.61 18.07 -2.95
C ASP A 301 6.66 17.66 -1.81
N THR A 302 7.19 17.01 -0.79
CA THR A 302 6.40 16.55 0.37
C THR A 302 5.76 17.70 1.16
N GLY A 303 6.16 18.94 0.92
CA GLY A 303 5.53 20.15 1.45
C GLY A 303 4.32 20.65 0.66
N GLU A 304 4.07 20.11 -0.55
CA GLU A 304 2.97 20.53 -1.41
C GLU A 304 1.71 19.67 -1.19
N SER A 305 0.54 20.30 -1.22
CA SER A 305 -0.73 19.57 -1.12
C SER A 305 -1.13 18.92 -2.45
N TRP A 306 -1.78 17.78 -2.40
CA TRP A 306 -2.25 17.07 -3.59
C TRP A 306 -3.21 17.92 -4.45
N GLY A 307 -4.11 18.68 -3.79
CA GLY A 307 -4.99 19.58 -4.51
C GLY A 307 -4.29 20.80 -5.14
N ALA A 308 -3.05 21.12 -4.72
CA ALA A 308 -2.22 22.10 -5.41
C ALA A 308 -1.64 21.48 -6.69
N VAL A 309 -1.16 20.25 -6.61
CA VAL A 309 -0.63 19.50 -7.75
C VAL A 309 -1.67 19.37 -8.88
N GLN A 310 -2.92 19.10 -8.54
CA GLN A 310 -4.03 19.04 -9.51
C GLN A 310 -4.33 20.36 -10.22
N LYS A 311 -4.16 21.51 -9.54
CA LYS A 311 -4.49 22.85 -10.07
C LYS A 311 -3.31 23.57 -10.73
N GLY A 312 -2.15 22.99 -10.68
CA GLY A 312 -0.90 23.55 -11.15
C GLY A 312 0.19 23.31 -10.10
N MET A 313 0.93 22.23 -10.27
CA MET A 313 2.00 21.83 -9.37
C MET A 313 3.09 22.91 -9.26
N SER A 314 3.80 22.93 -8.14
CA SER A 314 4.96 23.78 -7.98
C SER A 314 6.11 23.38 -8.90
N ASP A 315 7.03 24.31 -9.18
CA ASP A 315 8.27 24.02 -9.91
C ASP A 315 9.08 22.88 -9.25
N LYS A 316 8.99 22.72 -7.93
CA LYS A 316 9.66 21.65 -7.18
C LYS A 316 9.03 20.29 -7.41
N THR A 317 7.71 20.19 -7.35
CA THR A 317 6.99 18.95 -7.66
C THR A 317 7.13 18.61 -9.13
N ASP A 318 7.08 19.59 -10.02
CA ASP A 318 7.32 19.36 -11.46
C ASP A 318 8.72 18.82 -11.71
N ALA A 319 9.75 19.39 -11.09
CA ALA A 319 11.13 18.94 -11.19
C ALA A 319 11.37 17.58 -10.50
N ALA A 320 10.59 17.23 -9.48
CA ALA A 320 10.69 15.95 -8.78
C ALA A 320 10.05 14.78 -9.54
N GLY A 321 9.22 15.02 -10.56
CA GLY A 321 8.55 13.95 -11.33
C GLY A 321 7.04 14.11 -11.45
N GLY A 322 6.45 15.19 -10.89
CA GLY A 322 5.09 15.63 -11.23
C GLY A 322 3.95 15.05 -10.39
N GLY A 323 4.20 14.47 -9.23
CA GLY A 323 3.14 14.04 -8.31
C GLY A 323 3.21 12.58 -7.89
N HIS A 324 2.25 12.14 -7.08
CA HIS A 324 2.28 10.84 -6.39
C HIS A 324 1.30 9.79 -6.97
N ALA A 325 0.49 10.13 -7.96
CA ALA A 325 -0.52 9.22 -8.51
C ALA A 325 0.02 8.46 -9.73
N HIS A 326 0.61 7.30 -9.46
CA HIS A 326 1.23 6.45 -10.48
C HIS A 326 0.33 5.28 -10.84
N CYS A 327 0.16 5.05 -12.15
CA CYS A 327 -0.47 3.87 -12.73
C CYS A 327 0.39 3.29 -13.85
N GLY A 328 0.13 2.03 -14.19
CA GLY A 328 0.91 1.32 -15.19
C GLY A 328 2.39 1.22 -14.84
N LEU A 329 2.97 0.08 -15.04
CA LEU A 329 4.41 -0.12 -14.91
C LEU A 329 4.90 -1.04 -16.01
N MET A 330 5.92 -0.60 -16.72
CA MET A 330 6.61 -1.37 -17.73
C MET A 330 8.11 -1.22 -17.52
N ILE A 331 8.84 -2.33 -17.57
CA ILE A 331 10.29 -2.31 -17.73
C ILE A 331 10.55 -2.59 -19.20
N TYR A 332 10.99 -1.55 -19.94
CA TYR A 332 11.13 -1.66 -21.39
C TYR A 332 12.24 -2.64 -21.80
N GLN A 333 11.85 -3.70 -22.49
CA GLN A 333 12.73 -4.76 -23.00
C GLN A 333 12.46 -5.03 -24.48
N GLY A 334 11.91 -4.04 -25.19
CA GLY A 334 11.78 -4.04 -26.64
C GLY A 334 13.10 -3.76 -27.35
N ASP A 335 13.09 -3.76 -28.66
CA ASP A 335 14.25 -3.51 -29.52
C ASP A 335 14.12 -2.27 -30.43
N ASP A 336 12.96 -1.58 -30.36
CA ASP A 336 12.72 -0.35 -31.11
C ASP A 336 13.48 0.87 -30.51
N TRP A 337 13.45 1.03 -29.18
CA TRP A 337 14.06 2.19 -28.52
C TRP A 337 15.59 2.09 -28.44
N PRO A 338 16.34 3.23 -28.42
CA PRO A 338 17.78 3.27 -28.20
C PRO A 338 18.22 2.58 -26.91
N GLU A 339 19.47 2.11 -26.87
CA GLU A 339 20.04 1.34 -25.74
C GLU A 339 19.91 2.07 -24.40
N GLU A 340 20.09 3.40 -24.36
CA GLU A 340 19.98 4.21 -23.15
C GLU A 340 18.57 4.27 -22.53
N TYR A 341 17.56 3.80 -23.26
CA TYR A 341 16.17 3.71 -22.76
C TYR A 341 15.77 2.28 -22.39
N ARG A 342 16.58 1.28 -22.77
CA ARG A 342 16.28 -0.13 -22.51
C ARG A 342 16.56 -0.51 -21.07
N HIS A 343 15.77 -1.44 -20.55
CA HIS A 343 15.85 -1.95 -19.19
C HIS A 343 15.55 -0.92 -18.09
N HIS A 344 15.10 0.28 -18.46
CA HIS A 344 14.54 1.25 -17.54
C HIS A 344 13.09 0.95 -17.28
N LEU A 345 12.62 1.40 -16.11
CA LEU A 345 11.26 1.27 -15.65
C LEU A 345 10.51 2.56 -15.99
N TYR A 346 9.29 2.41 -16.51
CA TYR A 346 8.43 3.50 -16.93
C TYR A 346 7.09 3.41 -16.23
N THR A 347 6.58 4.54 -15.72
CA THR A 347 5.28 4.64 -15.06
C THR A 347 4.52 5.86 -15.53
N LEU A 348 3.20 5.74 -15.58
CA LEU A 348 2.31 6.83 -15.91
C LEU A 348 2.00 7.63 -14.65
N ASN A 349 2.00 8.94 -14.73
CA ASN A 349 1.72 9.84 -13.61
C ASN A 349 0.53 10.74 -13.96
N PHE A 350 -0.59 10.55 -13.28
CA PHE A 350 -1.82 11.29 -13.52
C PHE A 350 -1.66 12.79 -13.31
N HIS A 351 -1.06 13.17 -12.17
CA HIS A 351 -0.92 14.58 -11.81
C HIS A 351 0.04 15.30 -12.74
N GLY A 352 1.16 14.65 -13.03
CA GLY A 352 2.20 15.20 -13.88
C GLY A 352 1.91 15.12 -15.37
N LEU A 353 0.84 14.44 -15.79
CA LEU A 353 0.47 14.21 -17.18
C LEU A 353 1.69 13.69 -17.97
N ARG A 354 2.38 12.64 -17.45
CA ARG A 354 3.68 12.25 -18.00
C ARG A 354 3.98 10.76 -17.84
N ILE A 355 5.05 10.35 -18.48
CA ILE A 355 5.68 9.04 -18.27
C ILE A 355 6.98 9.28 -17.54
N ASN A 356 7.03 8.92 -16.25
CA ASN A 356 8.26 8.95 -15.48
C ASN A 356 9.18 7.79 -15.88
N ARG A 357 10.49 7.99 -15.74
CA ARG A 357 11.52 7.02 -16.08
C ARG A 357 12.45 6.79 -14.91
N GLU A 358 12.68 5.50 -14.57
CA GLU A 358 13.54 5.08 -13.47
C GLU A 358 14.64 4.15 -13.97
N ARG A 359 15.85 4.34 -13.48
CA ARG A 359 16.96 3.41 -13.70
C ARG A 359 17.16 2.54 -12.47
N LEU A 360 17.05 1.22 -12.68
CA LEU A 360 17.24 0.23 -11.62
C LEU A 360 18.72 -0.13 -11.47
N GLU A 361 19.27 0.03 -10.28
CA GLU A 361 20.66 -0.30 -9.96
C GLU A 361 20.74 -1.34 -8.85
N ARG A 362 21.69 -2.27 -8.95
CA ARG A 362 22.00 -3.19 -7.85
C ARG A 362 22.53 -2.41 -6.66
N HIS A 363 21.96 -2.64 -5.47
CA HIS A 363 22.39 -1.99 -4.23
C HIS A 363 22.24 -2.96 -3.05
N GLY A 364 23.36 -3.26 -2.37
CA GLY A 364 23.34 -4.22 -1.28
C GLY A 364 22.77 -5.59 -1.68
N ALA A 365 21.79 -6.06 -0.92
CA ALA A 365 21.07 -7.30 -1.22
C ALA A 365 19.92 -7.14 -2.23
N GLY A 366 19.56 -5.92 -2.61
CA GLY A 366 18.44 -5.65 -3.51
C GLY A 366 18.78 -4.66 -4.61
N TYR A 367 17.87 -3.70 -4.82
CA TYR A 367 17.97 -2.66 -5.85
C TYR A 367 17.71 -1.27 -5.25
N VAL A 368 18.13 -0.25 -5.98
CA VAL A 368 17.70 1.14 -5.82
C VAL A 368 17.22 1.68 -7.16
N ALA A 369 16.11 2.41 -7.17
CA ALA A 369 15.64 3.11 -8.35
C ALA A 369 16.06 4.57 -8.30
N LYS A 370 16.58 5.06 -9.43
CA LYS A 370 17.06 6.42 -9.63
C LYS A 370 16.22 7.12 -10.67
N HIS A 371 15.73 8.31 -10.35
CA HIS A 371 14.96 9.10 -11.30
C HIS A 371 15.83 9.55 -12.48
N GLU A 372 15.30 9.37 -13.68
CA GLU A 372 15.86 9.81 -14.95
C GLU A 372 14.91 10.85 -15.57
N PRO A 373 15.35 11.64 -16.55
CA PRO A 373 14.44 12.55 -17.24
C PRO A 373 13.20 11.85 -17.79
N ASP A 374 12.03 12.47 -17.56
CA ASP A 374 10.74 11.97 -18.02
C ASP A 374 10.76 11.65 -19.53
N LEU A 375 10.10 10.56 -19.92
CA LEU A 375 10.07 10.13 -21.32
C LEU A 375 9.08 10.93 -22.15
N CYS A 376 7.92 11.25 -21.60
CA CYS A 376 6.86 11.95 -22.31
C CYS A 376 6.12 12.87 -21.33
N ARG A 377 5.76 14.07 -21.81
CA ARG A 377 4.84 14.98 -21.14
C ARG A 377 3.67 15.29 -22.04
N PHE A 378 2.46 15.03 -21.59
CA PHE A 378 1.22 15.31 -22.29
C PHE A 378 0.75 16.73 -21.96
N THR A 379 0.13 17.37 -22.93
CA THR A 379 -0.44 18.72 -22.78
C THR A 379 -1.94 18.71 -22.53
N ASP A 380 -2.61 17.58 -22.80
CA ASP A 380 -4.04 17.42 -22.56
C ASP A 380 -4.31 17.24 -21.05
N PRO A 381 -5.06 18.14 -20.41
CA PRO A 381 -5.42 17.99 -19.00
C PRO A 381 -6.34 16.78 -18.74
N TRP A 382 -6.88 16.17 -19.78
CA TRP A 382 -7.69 14.97 -19.72
C TRP A 382 -6.88 13.67 -19.71
N PHE A 383 -5.58 13.71 -19.96
CA PHE A 383 -4.75 12.51 -19.95
C PHE A 383 -4.75 11.82 -18.57
N ARG A 384 -5.20 10.57 -18.55
CA ARG A 384 -5.18 9.69 -17.37
C ARG A 384 -4.65 8.33 -17.77
N GLY A 385 -3.33 8.23 -17.87
CA GLY A 385 -2.67 6.99 -18.26
C GLY A 385 -2.87 5.87 -17.25
N MET A 386 -3.45 4.75 -17.68
CA MET A 386 -3.78 3.60 -16.81
C MET A 386 -2.80 2.45 -16.94
N ASP A 387 -2.40 2.11 -18.15
CA ASP A 387 -1.56 0.94 -18.40
C ASP A 387 -0.68 1.15 -19.62
N LEU A 388 0.43 0.41 -19.70
CA LEU A 388 1.34 0.44 -20.83
C LEU A 388 1.98 -0.93 -21.08
N VAL A 389 2.04 -1.34 -22.35
CA VAL A 389 2.60 -2.63 -22.77
C VAL A 389 3.48 -2.50 -24.01
N THR A 390 4.57 -3.26 -24.05
CA THR A 390 5.40 -3.37 -25.26
C THR A 390 4.71 -4.28 -26.27
N GLY A 391 4.67 -3.86 -27.53
CA GLY A 391 4.16 -4.64 -28.65
C GLY A 391 5.18 -5.54 -29.33
N PRO A 392 4.72 -6.35 -30.29
CA PRO A 392 5.60 -7.26 -31.06
C PRO A 392 6.64 -6.51 -31.92
N ASP A 393 6.37 -5.30 -32.33
CA ASP A 393 7.28 -4.40 -33.07
C ASP A 393 8.24 -3.60 -32.14
N GLY A 394 8.17 -3.78 -30.83
CA GLY A 394 8.97 -3.02 -29.86
C GLY A 394 8.37 -1.67 -29.50
N GLY A 395 7.36 -1.19 -30.21
CA GLY A 395 6.59 0.00 -29.83
C GLY A 395 5.81 -0.23 -28.53
N VAL A 396 5.43 0.85 -27.85
CA VAL A 396 4.70 0.79 -26.59
C VAL A 396 3.29 1.33 -26.78
N LEU A 397 2.29 0.53 -26.42
CA LEU A 397 0.89 0.92 -26.38
C LEU A 397 0.55 1.46 -24.98
N ILE A 398 -0.14 2.60 -24.91
CA ILE A 398 -0.45 3.36 -23.70
C ILE A 398 -1.96 3.56 -23.63
N ALA A 399 -2.59 3.02 -22.60
CA ALA A 399 -4.02 3.23 -22.33
C ALA A 399 -4.23 4.54 -21.57
N ASP A 400 -5.06 5.39 -22.12
CA ASP A 400 -5.50 6.66 -21.54
C ASP A 400 -7.00 6.59 -21.25
N TRP A 401 -7.34 6.61 -19.95
CA TRP A 401 -8.73 6.66 -19.50
C TRP A 401 -9.47 7.90 -20.00
N SER A 402 -8.76 8.99 -20.21
CA SER A 402 -9.21 10.28 -20.72
C SER A 402 -10.36 10.90 -19.91
N ASP A 403 -10.01 11.50 -18.79
CA ASP A 403 -10.92 12.17 -17.85
C ASP A 403 -10.23 13.38 -17.22
N THR A 404 -10.98 14.34 -16.68
CA THR A 404 -10.42 15.42 -15.86
C THR A 404 -10.34 15.03 -14.39
N GLY A 405 -11.17 14.09 -13.99
CA GLY A 405 -11.31 13.58 -12.64
C GLY A 405 -10.20 12.64 -12.21
N GLU A 406 -10.27 12.28 -10.94
CA GLU A 406 -9.46 11.27 -10.30
C GLU A 406 -10.35 10.31 -9.50
N CYS A 407 -9.73 9.27 -8.90
CA CYS A 407 -10.43 8.28 -8.11
C CYS A 407 -11.30 8.83 -6.97
N HIS A 408 -10.98 10.02 -6.43
CA HIS A 408 -11.69 10.64 -5.31
C HIS A 408 -12.65 11.78 -5.71
N ASP A 409 -12.87 12.01 -6.99
CA ASP A 409 -13.71 13.11 -7.43
C ASP A 409 -15.19 12.86 -7.18
N HIS A 410 -15.93 13.97 -7.07
CA HIS A 410 -17.37 13.99 -6.84
C HIS A 410 -18.19 14.11 -8.13
N ASP A 411 -17.52 14.46 -9.20
CA ASP A 411 -18.14 14.90 -10.45
C ASP A 411 -18.57 13.73 -11.31
N GLY A 412 -18.03 12.53 -11.02
CA GLY A 412 -18.26 11.31 -11.78
C GLY A 412 -17.16 11.03 -12.80
N VAL A 413 -17.50 10.37 -13.89
CA VAL A 413 -16.56 9.96 -14.95
C VAL A 413 -17.13 10.26 -16.33
N HIS A 414 -16.22 10.48 -17.29
CA HIS A 414 -16.54 10.67 -18.69
C HIS A 414 -16.43 9.36 -19.47
N ARG A 415 -17.54 8.63 -19.62
CA ARG A 415 -17.59 7.26 -20.16
C ARG A 415 -17.57 7.16 -21.68
N THR A 416 -17.54 8.28 -22.39
CA THR A 416 -17.53 8.32 -23.86
C THR A 416 -16.19 8.71 -24.45
N SER A 417 -15.16 8.85 -23.63
CA SER A 417 -13.77 9.07 -24.02
C SER A 417 -12.90 7.87 -23.66
N GLY A 418 -11.74 7.78 -24.28
CA GLY A 418 -10.74 6.74 -24.04
C GLY A 418 -9.83 6.60 -25.24
N ARG A 419 -8.55 6.38 -25.03
CA ARG A 419 -7.57 6.35 -26.12
C ARG A 419 -6.49 5.31 -25.85
N ILE A 420 -5.94 4.82 -26.95
CA ILE A 420 -4.70 4.05 -26.94
C ILE A 420 -3.70 4.80 -27.83
N TYR A 421 -2.61 5.23 -27.23
CA TYR A 421 -1.49 5.82 -27.97
C TYR A 421 -0.43 4.76 -28.25
N LYS A 422 0.33 4.95 -29.31
CA LYS A 422 1.52 4.15 -29.64
C LYS A 422 2.76 5.02 -29.63
N LEU A 423 3.77 4.64 -28.86
CA LEU A 423 5.05 5.34 -28.71
C LEU A 423 6.17 4.51 -29.33
N THR A 424 6.84 5.05 -30.35
CA THR A 424 7.92 4.40 -31.10
C THR A 424 9.14 5.30 -31.19
N HIS A 425 10.30 4.74 -31.52
CA HIS A 425 11.50 5.51 -31.91
C HIS A 425 11.68 5.43 -33.43
N GLY A 426 11.32 6.52 -34.11
CA GLY A 426 11.19 6.53 -35.54
C GLY A 426 9.82 6.06 -36.05
N PRO A 427 9.59 5.96 -37.35
CA PRO A 427 8.34 5.48 -37.91
C PRO A 427 8.17 3.98 -37.62
N SER A 428 6.95 3.60 -37.25
CA SER A 428 6.60 2.18 -37.09
C SER A 428 6.72 1.47 -38.43
N GLU A 429 7.43 0.35 -38.45
CA GLU A 429 7.50 -0.49 -39.66
C GLU A 429 6.28 -1.44 -39.66
N PRO A 430 5.57 -1.56 -40.81
CA PRO A 430 4.45 -2.49 -40.91
C PRO A 430 4.88 -3.92 -40.63
N MET A 431 4.16 -4.60 -39.75
CA MET A 431 4.43 -6.00 -39.40
C MET A 431 3.46 -6.92 -40.17
N PRO A 432 3.94 -7.95 -40.86
CA PRO A 432 3.05 -8.90 -41.48
C PRO A 432 2.26 -9.67 -40.43
N PRO A 433 0.99 -10.04 -40.68
CA PRO A 433 0.21 -10.87 -39.78
C PRO A 433 0.93 -12.17 -39.41
N PHE A 434 0.88 -12.53 -38.14
CA PHE A 434 1.50 -13.76 -37.62
C PHE A 434 0.60 -14.40 -36.57
N ASP A 435 0.90 -15.66 -36.21
CA ASP A 435 0.24 -16.38 -35.16
C ASP A 435 1.24 -17.33 -34.48
N LEU A 436 1.67 -17.06 -33.29
CA LEU A 436 2.61 -17.91 -32.55
C LEU A 436 2.03 -19.28 -32.22
N ALA A 437 0.73 -19.40 -32.08
CA ALA A 437 0.11 -20.70 -31.85
C ALA A 437 0.09 -21.60 -33.08
N ALA A 438 0.38 -21.07 -34.28
CA ALA A 438 0.57 -21.86 -35.50
C ALA A 438 2.00 -22.39 -35.63
N LEU A 439 2.98 -21.84 -34.91
CA LEU A 439 4.37 -22.26 -34.94
C LEU A 439 4.58 -23.60 -34.22
N ASP A 440 5.54 -24.39 -34.65
CA ASP A 440 5.93 -25.59 -33.93
C ASP A 440 6.77 -25.27 -32.65
N ASP A 441 6.94 -26.26 -31.76
CA ASP A 441 7.68 -26.06 -30.52
C ASP A 441 9.14 -25.67 -30.75
N ARG A 442 9.74 -26.07 -31.87
CA ARG A 442 11.14 -25.72 -32.21
C ARG A 442 11.26 -24.26 -32.61
N GLU A 443 10.29 -23.77 -33.34
CA GLU A 443 10.21 -22.35 -33.76
C GLU A 443 9.98 -21.48 -32.53
N LEU A 444 9.02 -21.83 -31.67
CA LEU A 444 8.76 -21.14 -30.42
C LEU A 444 9.97 -21.14 -29.48
N ALA A 445 10.72 -22.25 -29.41
CA ALA A 445 11.96 -22.29 -28.61
C ALA A 445 13.03 -21.32 -29.15
N ARG A 446 13.14 -21.14 -30.48
CA ARG A 446 14.09 -20.16 -31.07
C ARG A 446 13.74 -18.74 -30.74
N LEU A 447 12.44 -18.41 -30.58
CA LEU A 447 11.98 -17.08 -30.19
C LEU A 447 12.45 -16.69 -28.78
N GLN A 448 12.90 -17.63 -27.95
CA GLN A 448 13.51 -17.30 -26.64
C GLN A 448 14.79 -16.46 -26.77
N LEU A 449 15.39 -16.41 -27.94
CA LEU A 449 16.60 -15.64 -28.25
C LEU A 449 16.30 -14.28 -28.91
N HIS A 450 15.03 -13.96 -29.14
CA HIS A 450 14.63 -12.69 -29.76
C HIS A 450 15.06 -11.49 -28.95
N ALA A 451 15.40 -10.36 -29.60
CA ALA A 451 15.83 -9.14 -28.92
C ALA A 451 14.68 -8.50 -28.12
N ASN A 452 13.53 -8.33 -28.78
CA ASN A 452 12.32 -7.83 -28.11
C ASN A 452 11.72 -8.93 -27.21
N ALA A 453 11.60 -8.65 -25.92
CA ALA A 453 11.12 -9.58 -24.91
C ALA A 453 9.63 -9.98 -25.07
N TRP A 454 8.87 -9.27 -25.89
CA TRP A 454 7.50 -9.65 -26.22
C TRP A 454 7.45 -11.08 -26.80
N TRP A 455 8.31 -11.36 -27.77
CA TRP A 455 8.36 -12.66 -28.45
C TRP A 455 8.67 -13.84 -27.52
N PRO A 456 9.75 -13.81 -26.69
CA PRO A 456 10.01 -14.90 -25.77
C PRO A 456 8.93 -15.05 -24.68
N ARG A 457 8.31 -13.95 -24.21
CA ARG A 457 7.22 -14.01 -23.21
C ARG A 457 6.00 -14.74 -23.78
N GLN A 458 5.54 -14.37 -24.99
CA GLN A 458 4.39 -15.01 -25.64
C GLN A 458 4.71 -16.45 -26.06
N ALA A 459 5.88 -16.71 -26.65
CA ALA A 459 6.30 -18.04 -27.04
C ALA A 459 6.41 -18.99 -25.83
N ARG A 460 6.94 -18.53 -24.69
CA ARG A 460 7.00 -19.29 -23.44
C ARG A 460 5.61 -19.64 -22.95
N ARG A 461 4.67 -18.70 -22.95
CA ARG A 461 3.27 -18.95 -22.57
C ARG A 461 2.66 -20.07 -23.43
N VAL A 462 2.75 -19.97 -24.75
CA VAL A 462 2.24 -20.99 -25.67
C VAL A 462 2.90 -22.36 -25.43
N LEU A 463 4.21 -22.40 -25.22
CA LEU A 463 4.93 -23.64 -24.88
C LEU A 463 4.46 -24.26 -23.57
N ALA A 464 4.26 -23.43 -22.53
CA ALA A 464 3.76 -23.87 -21.22
C ALA A 464 2.34 -24.42 -21.29
N GLU A 465 1.45 -23.78 -22.05
CA GLU A 465 0.09 -24.25 -22.31
C GLU A 465 0.08 -25.62 -23.00
N ARG A 466 0.89 -25.77 -24.02
CA ARG A 466 1.05 -27.07 -24.71
C ARG A 466 1.63 -28.16 -23.81
N ALA A 467 2.62 -27.80 -22.99
CA ALA A 467 3.21 -28.74 -22.02
C ALA A 467 2.16 -29.22 -20.99
N ALA A 468 1.34 -28.29 -20.49
CA ALA A 468 0.28 -28.61 -19.54
C ALA A 468 -0.85 -29.49 -20.14
N ALA A 469 -1.10 -29.37 -21.45
CA ALA A 469 -2.12 -30.17 -22.16
C ALA A 469 -1.63 -31.58 -22.56
N ARG A 470 -0.34 -31.86 -22.51
CA ARG A 470 0.24 -33.17 -22.89
C ARG A 470 0.17 -34.20 -21.80
N ALA A 471 0.00 -35.46 -22.17
CA ALA A 471 0.12 -36.55 -21.20
C ALA A 471 1.56 -36.66 -20.67
N PRO A 472 1.78 -37.02 -19.38
CA PRO A 472 3.12 -37.07 -18.78
C PRO A 472 4.12 -37.98 -19.51
N ALA A 473 3.64 -39.02 -20.21
CA ALA A 473 4.47 -39.95 -20.99
C ALA A 473 4.95 -39.33 -22.33
N GLU A 474 4.31 -38.29 -22.81
CA GLU A 474 4.62 -37.60 -24.08
C GLU A 474 5.32 -36.27 -23.83
N ALA A 475 5.60 -35.95 -22.56
CA ALA A 475 6.15 -34.67 -22.16
C ALA A 475 7.53 -34.40 -22.77
N GLY A 476 7.53 -33.75 -23.93
CA GLY A 476 8.54 -32.81 -24.38
C GLY A 476 10.00 -33.25 -24.53
N GLY A 477 10.31 -34.56 -24.73
CA GLY A 477 11.71 -35.00 -24.80
C GLY A 477 12.55 -34.25 -25.87
N GLU A 478 11.96 -33.94 -26.99
CA GLU A 478 12.63 -33.20 -28.08
C GLU A 478 12.74 -31.71 -27.75
N LEU A 479 11.67 -31.08 -27.25
CA LEU A 479 11.68 -29.68 -26.80
C LEU A 479 12.68 -29.47 -25.67
N ARG A 480 12.65 -30.33 -24.65
CA ARG A 480 13.61 -30.34 -23.54
C ARG A 480 15.05 -30.39 -24.04
N ALA A 481 15.34 -31.35 -24.91
CA ALA A 481 16.68 -31.53 -25.47
C ALA A 481 17.13 -30.30 -26.28
N GLN A 482 16.23 -29.66 -27.01
CA GLN A 482 16.52 -28.43 -27.74
C GLN A 482 16.82 -27.27 -26.80
N LEU A 483 15.95 -26.99 -25.84
CA LEU A 483 16.13 -25.90 -24.87
C LEU A 483 17.43 -26.06 -24.06
N LEU A 484 17.76 -27.28 -23.64
CA LEU A 484 19.02 -27.56 -22.94
C LEU A 484 20.26 -27.34 -23.84
N ARG A 485 20.21 -27.71 -25.11
CA ARG A 485 21.29 -27.37 -26.07
C ARG A 485 21.44 -25.87 -26.26
N MET A 486 20.32 -25.18 -26.51
CA MET A 486 20.31 -23.71 -26.65
C MET A 486 20.86 -23.02 -25.40
N PHE A 487 20.48 -23.48 -24.18
CA PHE A 487 21.02 -23.00 -22.94
C PHE A 487 22.54 -23.20 -22.82
N ALA A 488 23.04 -24.37 -23.21
CA ALA A 488 24.48 -24.68 -23.16
C ALA A 488 25.31 -23.84 -24.11
N GLU A 489 24.74 -23.46 -25.25
CA GLU A 489 25.39 -22.67 -26.32
C GLU A 489 25.34 -21.16 -26.02
N GLN A 490 24.39 -20.71 -25.20
CA GLN A 490 24.26 -19.29 -24.86
C GLN A 490 25.30 -18.80 -23.86
N THR A 491 25.89 -17.62 -24.17
CA THR A 491 26.86 -16.93 -23.32
C THR A 491 26.29 -15.62 -22.76
N GLU A 492 25.23 -15.06 -23.36
CA GLU A 492 24.58 -13.83 -22.89
C GLU A 492 23.66 -14.17 -21.72
N PRO A 493 23.85 -13.54 -20.53
CA PRO A 493 23.14 -13.92 -19.29
C PRO A 493 21.61 -13.82 -19.39
N GLY A 494 21.08 -12.73 -19.95
CA GLY A 494 19.64 -12.55 -20.05
C GLY A 494 18.95 -13.60 -20.92
N ARG A 495 19.58 -14.00 -22.04
CA ARG A 495 19.07 -15.10 -22.89
C ARG A 495 19.15 -16.46 -22.21
N ARG A 496 20.20 -16.68 -21.41
CA ARG A 496 20.30 -17.90 -20.59
C ARG A 496 19.15 -17.97 -19.57
N LEU A 497 18.84 -16.85 -18.92
CA LEU A 497 17.72 -16.77 -17.97
C LEU A 497 16.38 -17.05 -18.65
N ARG A 498 16.11 -16.47 -19.81
CA ARG A 498 14.88 -16.74 -20.58
C ARG A 498 14.73 -18.24 -20.93
N LEU A 499 15.84 -18.90 -21.25
CA LEU A 499 15.84 -20.35 -21.49
C LEU A 499 15.59 -21.15 -20.20
N MET A 500 16.14 -20.72 -19.05
CA MET A 500 15.85 -21.32 -17.75
C MET A 500 14.38 -21.17 -17.37
N GLU A 501 13.82 -19.98 -17.53
CA GLU A 501 12.42 -19.66 -17.29
C GLU A 501 11.51 -20.54 -18.16
N THR A 502 11.86 -20.70 -19.45
CA THR A 502 11.11 -21.55 -20.36
C THR A 502 11.21 -23.03 -19.97
N LEU A 503 12.42 -23.50 -19.64
CA LEU A 503 12.63 -24.87 -19.14
C LEU A 503 11.80 -25.15 -17.87
N HIS A 504 11.70 -24.17 -16.97
CA HIS A 504 10.88 -24.27 -15.77
C HIS A 504 9.38 -24.29 -16.11
N ALA A 505 8.94 -23.34 -16.92
CA ALA A 505 7.52 -23.19 -17.29
C ALA A 505 6.95 -24.41 -18.04
N VAL A 506 7.79 -25.16 -18.77
CA VAL A 506 7.38 -26.41 -19.43
C VAL A 506 7.67 -27.68 -18.61
N ASP A 507 8.04 -27.52 -17.32
CA ASP A 507 8.37 -28.62 -16.39
C ASP A 507 9.49 -29.55 -16.93
N ALA A 508 10.50 -28.97 -17.58
CA ALA A 508 11.56 -29.71 -18.30
C ALA A 508 12.87 -29.86 -17.52
N VAL A 509 12.97 -29.32 -16.31
CA VAL A 509 14.16 -29.42 -15.44
C VAL A 509 13.83 -30.01 -14.08
N ASP A 510 14.80 -30.75 -13.55
CA ASP A 510 14.72 -31.37 -12.23
C ASP A 510 15.60 -30.62 -11.21
N ALA A 511 15.46 -31.03 -9.94
CA ALA A 511 16.21 -30.43 -8.85
C ALA A 511 17.74 -30.54 -9.03
N ASP A 512 18.24 -31.66 -9.59
CA ASP A 512 19.68 -31.86 -9.77
C ASP A 512 20.26 -30.87 -10.79
N TRP A 513 19.52 -30.62 -11.88
CA TRP A 513 19.90 -29.61 -12.86
C TRP A 513 19.91 -28.19 -12.26
N LEU A 514 18.89 -27.83 -11.47
CA LEU A 514 18.80 -26.54 -10.78
C LEU A 514 19.88 -26.36 -9.71
N ILE A 515 20.18 -27.42 -8.92
CA ILE A 515 21.26 -27.39 -7.93
C ILE A 515 22.61 -27.12 -8.60
N ALA A 516 22.87 -27.69 -9.79
CA ALA A 516 24.09 -27.40 -10.53
C ALA A 516 24.18 -25.91 -10.95
N ARG A 517 23.06 -25.21 -11.17
CA ARG A 517 23.04 -23.76 -11.51
C ARG A 517 23.34 -22.87 -10.32
N LEU A 518 23.17 -23.33 -9.09
CA LEU A 518 23.57 -22.55 -7.90
C LEU A 518 25.10 -22.27 -7.84
N SER A 519 25.88 -22.88 -8.73
CA SER A 519 27.32 -22.59 -8.87
C SER A 519 27.66 -21.77 -10.12
N ALA A 520 26.65 -21.21 -10.81
CA ALA A 520 26.86 -20.35 -11.98
C ALA A 520 27.63 -19.06 -11.61
N THR A 521 28.38 -18.53 -12.56
CA THR A 521 29.11 -17.26 -12.38
C THR A 521 28.16 -16.08 -12.20
N ASP A 522 27.08 -16.06 -12.99
CA ASP A 522 26.08 -15.00 -12.96
C ASP A 522 25.17 -15.14 -11.73
N GLU A 523 24.98 -14.04 -10.96
CA GLU A 523 24.17 -14.06 -9.73
C GLU A 523 22.69 -14.30 -10.05
N HIS A 524 22.19 -13.79 -11.17
CA HIS A 524 20.76 -13.93 -11.52
C HIS A 524 20.44 -15.36 -11.99
N GLU A 525 21.39 -16.08 -12.62
CA GLU A 525 21.23 -17.52 -12.90
C GLU A 525 21.12 -18.31 -11.59
N ARG A 526 21.91 -17.95 -10.54
CA ARG A 526 21.81 -18.56 -9.21
C ARG A 526 20.48 -18.25 -8.53
N VAL A 527 20.00 -16.99 -8.63
CA VAL A 527 18.71 -16.55 -8.11
C VAL A 527 17.56 -17.31 -8.78
N ALA A 528 17.56 -17.41 -10.11
CA ALA A 528 16.53 -18.14 -10.84
C ALA A 528 16.50 -19.62 -10.43
N ALA A 529 17.67 -20.27 -10.33
CA ALA A 529 17.77 -21.65 -9.88
C ALA A 529 17.21 -21.85 -8.47
N LEU A 530 17.54 -20.92 -7.56
CA LEU A 530 17.04 -20.93 -6.18
C LEU A 530 15.51 -20.79 -6.14
N ARG A 531 14.97 -19.81 -6.85
CA ARG A 531 13.53 -19.58 -6.92
C ARG A 531 12.80 -20.81 -7.43
N PHE A 532 13.27 -21.42 -8.52
CA PHE A 532 12.65 -22.60 -9.11
C PHE A 532 12.77 -23.87 -8.25
N LEU A 533 13.85 -24.02 -7.47
CA LEU A 533 14.00 -25.12 -6.51
C LEU A 533 12.94 -25.12 -5.41
N VAL A 534 12.45 -23.93 -5.02
CA VAL A 534 11.45 -23.80 -3.96
C VAL A 534 10.07 -23.40 -4.49
N ASP A 535 9.93 -23.20 -5.79
CA ASP A 535 8.64 -22.91 -6.40
C ASP A 535 7.67 -24.08 -6.22
N HIS A 536 6.37 -23.79 -6.13
CA HIS A 536 5.30 -24.75 -5.87
C HIS A 536 5.38 -25.53 -4.53
N ARG A 537 6.40 -25.28 -3.69
CA ARG A 537 6.54 -25.97 -2.39
C ARG A 537 5.64 -25.34 -1.35
N ARG A 538 5.11 -26.19 -0.48
CA ARG A 538 4.41 -25.75 0.74
C ARG A 538 5.35 -25.85 1.92
N ALA A 539 5.19 -24.96 2.87
CA ALA A 539 6.05 -24.87 4.06
C ALA A 539 6.01 -26.13 4.96
N GLU A 540 5.01 -26.98 4.79
CA GLU A 540 4.85 -28.25 5.54
C GLU A 540 5.56 -29.42 4.87
N GLU A 541 5.97 -29.29 3.61
CA GLU A 541 6.59 -30.38 2.86
C GLU A 541 8.09 -30.48 3.15
N PRO A 542 8.60 -31.64 3.61
CA PRO A 542 10.03 -31.83 3.86
C PRO A 542 10.88 -31.56 2.62
N LEU A 543 12.05 -30.94 2.82
CA LEU A 543 13.00 -30.74 1.71
C LEU A 543 13.66 -32.05 1.32
N PRO A 544 13.85 -32.32 0.02
CA PRO A 544 14.80 -33.34 -0.42
C PRO A 544 16.20 -32.99 0.11
N GLY A 545 16.91 -34.00 0.65
CA GLY A 545 18.23 -33.78 1.22
C GLY A 545 19.22 -33.00 0.35
N PRO A 546 19.36 -33.35 -0.96
CA PRO A 546 20.23 -32.57 -1.85
C PRO A 546 19.86 -31.11 -1.98
N VAL A 547 18.56 -30.76 -1.97
CA VAL A 547 18.09 -29.38 -2.01
C VAL A 547 18.46 -28.64 -0.72
N ALA A 548 18.20 -29.26 0.45
CA ALA A 548 18.53 -28.69 1.75
C ALA A 548 20.05 -28.41 1.87
N GLU A 549 20.87 -29.36 1.45
CA GLU A 549 22.34 -29.19 1.42
C GLU A 549 22.79 -28.09 0.47
N ALA A 550 22.15 -27.97 -0.69
CA ALA A 550 22.45 -26.94 -1.67
C ALA A 550 22.09 -25.54 -1.15
N LEU A 551 20.90 -25.39 -0.56
CA LEU A 551 20.48 -24.12 0.06
C LEU A 551 21.42 -23.70 1.20
N LEU A 552 21.78 -24.64 2.07
CA LEU A 552 22.70 -24.39 3.18
C LEU A 552 24.10 -24.00 2.67
N ARG A 553 24.60 -24.68 1.66
CA ARG A 553 25.91 -24.32 1.04
C ARG A 553 25.85 -22.92 0.45
N THR A 554 24.79 -22.58 -0.31
CA THR A 554 24.58 -21.25 -0.89
C THR A 554 24.53 -20.19 0.21
N ALA A 555 23.76 -20.39 1.28
CA ALA A 555 23.72 -19.48 2.42
C ALA A 555 25.09 -19.19 3.03
N ARG A 556 25.97 -20.21 3.10
CA ARG A 556 27.32 -20.08 3.67
C ARG A 556 28.31 -19.39 2.75
N THR A 557 28.26 -19.70 1.47
CA THR A 557 29.39 -19.42 0.57
C THR A 557 29.11 -18.41 -0.52
N ASP A 558 27.84 -18.08 -0.80
CA ASP A 558 27.53 -17.12 -1.86
C ASP A 558 27.94 -15.69 -1.45
N PRO A 559 28.66 -14.96 -2.33
CA PRO A 559 29.07 -13.58 -2.07
C PRO A 559 27.98 -12.55 -2.42
N SER A 560 26.95 -12.94 -3.18
CA SER A 560 25.93 -12.02 -3.65
C SER A 560 24.85 -11.77 -2.61
N GLY A 561 24.65 -10.51 -2.24
CA GLY A 561 23.54 -10.10 -1.39
C GLY A 561 22.17 -10.48 -1.98
N LEU A 562 22.00 -10.38 -3.30
CA LEU A 562 20.73 -10.75 -3.97
C LEU A 562 20.44 -12.25 -3.82
N VAL A 563 21.42 -13.10 -4.03
CA VAL A 563 21.26 -14.55 -3.80
C VAL A 563 20.90 -14.84 -2.35
N LEU A 564 21.59 -14.20 -1.40
CA LEU A 564 21.31 -14.38 0.03
C LEU A 564 19.93 -13.86 0.44
N LEU A 565 19.45 -12.78 -0.19
CA LEU A 565 18.10 -12.24 -0.02
C LEU A 565 17.05 -13.29 -0.44
N HIS A 566 17.24 -13.91 -1.60
CA HIS A 566 16.34 -14.98 -2.05
C HIS A 566 16.45 -16.27 -1.25
N VAL A 567 17.63 -16.59 -0.65
CA VAL A 567 17.75 -17.67 0.34
C VAL A 567 16.95 -17.34 1.60
N ALA A 568 16.99 -16.09 2.08
CA ALA A 568 16.17 -15.65 3.21
C ALA A 568 14.67 -15.73 2.91
N SER A 569 14.26 -15.33 1.70
CA SER A 569 12.90 -15.51 1.19
C SER A 569 12.48 -16.97 1.17
N ALA A 570 13.34 -17.86 0.67
CA ALA A 570 13.07 -19.29 0.57
C ALA A 570 12.78 -19.95 1.93
N LEU A 571 13.29 -19.43 3.05
CA LEU A 571 12.98 -19.94 4.40
C LEU A 571 11.49 -20.06 4.65
N GLN A 572 10.67 -19.15 4.10
CA GLN A 572 9.22 -19.16 4.29
C GLN A 572 8.52 -20.35 3.61
N ARG A 573 9.19 -20.98 2.63
CA ARG A 573 8.72 -22.18 1.92
C ARG A 573 9.24 -23.49 2.51
N LEU A 574 9.94 -23.42 3.65
CA LEU A 574 10.54 -24.59 4.30
C LEU A 574 9.82 -24.94 5.60
N PRO A 575 9.77 -26.23 5.98
CA PRO A 575 9.34 -26.63 7.32
C PRO A 575 10.11 -25.86 8.39
N TRP A 576 9.44 -25.40 9.43
CA TRP A 576 10.05 -24.57 10.47
C TRP A 576 11.33 -25.18 11.09
N ALA A 577 11.38 -26.51 11.22
CA ALA A 577 12.54 -27.21 11.78
C ALA A 577 13.77 -27.17 10.86
N GLU A 578 13.56 -27.08 9.55
CA GLU A 578 14.62 -27.10 8.53
C GLU A 578 15.21 -25.70 8.23
N ARG A 579 14.57 -24.64 8.74
CA ARG A 579 15.01 -23.25 8.54
C ARG A 579 16.31 -22.93 9.28
N TRP A 580 16.53 -23.53 10.47
CA TRP A 580 17.59 -23.13 11.39
C TRP A 580 19.01 -23.18 10.82
N PRO A 581 19.48 -24.27 10.18
CA PRO A 581 20.84 -24.32 9.66
C PRO A 581 21.13 -23.24 8.62
N ILE A 582 20.12 -22.92 7.80
CA ILE A 582 20.20 -21.90 6.76
C ILE A 582 20.17 -20.50 7.41
N ALA A 583 19.27 -20.27 8.35
CA ALA A 583 19.15 -19.01 9.07
C ALA A 583 20.41 -18.67 9.88
N GLU A 584 21.02 -19.67 10.53
CA GLU A 584 22.31 -19.53 11.23
C GLU A 584 23.42 -19.04 10.28
N ALA A 585 23.50 -19.63 9.08
CA ALA A 585 24.47 -19.23 8.08
C ALA A 585 24.22 -17.80 7.53
N LEU A 586 22.96 -17.43 7.36
CA LEU A 586 22.56 -16.08 6.92
C LEU A 586 22.81 -15.02 8.01
N ALA A 587 22.54 -15.37 9.28
CA ALA A 587 22.71 -14.45 10.40
C ALA A 587 24.19 -14.09 10.68
N GLU A 588 25.15 -14.85 10.15
CA GLU A 588 26.59 -14.57 10.22
C GLU A 588 27.08 -13.53 9.18
N LYS A 589 26.21 -13.12 8.24
CA LYS A 589 26.55 -12.20 7.13
C LYS A 589 26.58 -10.73 7.59
N GLN A 590 27.70 -10.33 8.21
CA GLN A 590 27.88 -8.98 8.75
C GLN A 590 27.82 -7.89 7.67
N GLU A 591 28.25 -8.18 6.45
CA GLU A 591 28.25 -7.25 5.31
C GLU A 591 26.84 -6.79 4.89
N PHE A 592 25.79 -7.53 5.27
CA PHE A 592 24.39 -7.20 4.99
C PHE A 592 23.59 -6.92 6.28
N ALA A 593 24.25 -6.73 7.42
CA ALA A 593 23.58 -6.52 8.72
C ALA A 593 22.68 -5.27 8.76
N ASP A 594 23.05 -4.24 8.00
CA ASP A 594 22.30 -2.97 7.89
C ASP A 594 21.67 -2.78 6.51
N ASP A 595 21.53 -3.87 5.72
CA ASP A 595 20.87 -3.80 4.42
C ASP A 595 19.38 -3.51 4.57
N ARG A 596 18.81 -2.80 3.61
CA ARG A 596 17.39 -2.35 3.64
C ARG A 596 16.38 -3.50 3.59
N MET A 597 16.73 -4.66 3.03
CA MET A 597 15.81 -5.78 2.83
C MET A 597 16.26 -7.05 3.56
N PHE A 598 17.54 -7.39 3.51
CA PHE A 598 18.05 -8.67 3.97
C PHE A 598 17.75 -8.99 5.45
N PRO A 599 17.96 -8.08 6.44
CA PRO A 599 17.64 -8.35 7.84
C PRO A 599 16.16 -8.62 8.07
N HIS A 600 15.30 -7.90 7.37
CA HIS A 600 13.85 -8.06 7.44
C HIS A 600 13.42 -9.41 6.88
N MET A 601 13.90 -9.76 5.67
CA MET A 601 13.57 -11.04 5.04
C MET A 601 14.07 -12.24 5.85
N LEU A 602 15.24 -12.13 6.48
CA LEU A 602 15.73 -13.17 7.40
C LEU A 602 14.79 -13.30 8.61
N TRP A 603 14.35 -12.18 9.20
CA TRP A 603 13.38 -12.19 10.28
C TRP A 603 12.06 -12.84 9.87
N TYR A 604 11.46 -12.42 8.76
CA TYR A 604 10.19 -12.97 8.26
C TYR A 604 10.30 -14.47 8.01
N GLY A 605 11.47 -14.91 7.54
CA GLY A 605 11.75 -16.33 7.30
C GLY A 605 11.79 -17.19 8.56
N ILE A 606 12.24 -16.67 9.71
CA ILE A 606 12.41 -17.45 10.94
C ILE A 606 11.33 -17.19 11.99
N GLU A 607 10.60 -16.09 11.92
CA GLU A 607 9.66 -15.66 12.96
C GLU A 607 8.75 -16.81 13.45
N PRO A 608 8.05 -17.58 12.59
CA PRO A 608 7.17 -18.64 13.03
C PRO A 608 7.88 -19.82 13.73
N ALA A 609 9.19 -19.98 13.51
CA ALA A 609 10.00 -21.04 14.11
C ALA A 609 10.51 -20.70 15.51
N VAL A 610 10.63 -19.41 15.82
CA VAL A 610 11.21 -18.90 17.09
C VAL A 610 10.49 -19.44 18.33
N PRO A 611 9.16 -19.32 18.49
CA PRO A 611 8.47 -19.85 19.66
C PRO A 611 8.41 -21.38 19.71
N ARG A 612 8.63 -22.06 18.56
CA ARG A 612 8.62 -23.53 18.46
C ARG A 612 9.94 -24.18 18.84
N ALA A 613 11.06 -23.43 18.75
CA ALA A 613 12.39 -23.92 19.06
C ALA A 613 13.23 -22.81 19.75
N PRO A 614 12.85 -22.37 20.97
CA PRO A 614 13.48 -21.25 21.64
C PRO A 614 14.98 -21.44 21.89
N ASP A 615 15.44 -22.66 22.14
CA ASP A 615 16.88 -22.94 22.32
C ASP A 615 17.69 -22.68 21.04
N ARG A 616 17.12 -23.02 19.86
CA ARG A 616 17.77 -22.74 18.58
C ARG A 616 17.78 -21.22 18.30
N ALA A 617 16.69 -20.53 18.65
CA ALA A 617 16.61 -19.08 18.52
C ALA A 617 17.65 -18.37 19.41
N ILE A 618 17.84 -18.81 20.65
CA ILE A 618 18.85 -18.27 21.56
C ILE A 618 20.29 -18.55 21.06
N GLU A 619 20.53 -19.74 20.48
CA GLU A 619 21.83 -20.03 19.87
C GLU A 619 22.09 -19.13 18.65
N LEU A 620 21.06 -18.86 17.84
CA LEU A 620 21.16 -17.90 16.74
C LEU A 620 21.54 -16.50 17.27
N VAL A 621 20.92 -16.02 18.37
CA VAL A 621 21.27 -14.75 19.01
C VAL A 621 22.74 -14.67 19.39
N ARG A 622 23.35 -15.75 19.85
CA ARG A 622 24.79 -15.79 20.22
C ARG A 622 25.71 -15.56 19.02
N ARG A 623 25.28 -15.96 17.83
CA ARG A 623 26.12 -16.00 16.62
C ARG A 623 25.77 -14.91 15.63
N SER A 624 24.61 -14.29 15.77
CA SER A 624 24.07 -13.33 14.79
C SER A 624 24.91 -12.07 14.72
N ALA A 625 25.34 -11.74 13.50
CA ALA A 625 25.91 -10.43 13.18
C ALA A 625 24.82 -9.37 12.87
N VAL A 626 23.53 -9.76 12.84
CA VAL A 626 22.39 -8.92 12.41
C VAL A 626 21.61 -8.45 13.65
N PRO A 627 21.79 -7.19 14.11
CA PRO A 627 21.15 -6.69 15.34
C PRO A 627 19.63 -6.72 15.32
N LEU A 628 19.01 -6.41 14.17
CA LEU A 628 17.56 -6.44 13.98
C LEU A 628 16.99 -7.83 14.30
N VAL A 629 17.61 -8.88 13.76
CA VAL A 629 17.15 -10.27 13.98
C VAL A 629 17.31 -10.65 15.46
N THR A 630 18.41 -10.26 16.09
CA THR A 630 18.66 -10.49 17.52
C THR A 630 17.57 -9.82 18.38
N ALA A 631 17.27 -8.54 18.11
CA ALA A 631 16.25 -7.80 18.85
C ALA A 631 14.85 -8.41 18.65
N ASN A 632 14.52 -8.82 17.42
CA ASN A 632 13.22 -9.40 17.11
C ASN A 632 13.03 -10.80 17.71
N ILE A 633 14.08 -11.63 17.75
CA ILE A 633 14.05 -12.90 18.50
C ILE A 633 13.81 -12.62 20.00
N ALA A 634 14.54 -11.66 20.57
CA ALA A 634 14.38 -11.30 21.97
C ALA A 634 12.96 -10.77 22.24
N ARG A 635 12.43 -9.91 21.38
CA ARG A 635 11.04 -9.45 21.45
C ARG A 635 10.05 -10.61 21.42
N ARG A 636 10.21 -11.53 20.47
CA ARG A 636 9.28 -12.65 20.26
C ARG A 636 9.25 -13.65 21.43
N LEU A 637 10.43 -13.97 21.99
CA LEU A 637 10.51 -14.86 23.14
C LEU A 637 10.02 -14.19 24.43
N THR A 638 10.30 -12.90 24.62
CA THR A 638 9.90 -12.18 25.83
C THR A 638 8.38 -11.97 25.94
N LEU A 639 7.65 -11.97 24.81
CA LEU A 639 6.18 -11.94 24.82
C LEU A 639 5.56 -13.12 25.60
N GLU A 640 6.28 -14.22 25.75
CA GLU A 640 5.84 -15.42 26.47
C GLU A 640 6.35 -15.47 27.94
N ILE A 641 6.89 -14.37 28.48
CA ILE A 641 7.56 -14.34 29.80
C ILE A 641 6.70 -14.86 30.94
N ASP A 642 5.40 -14.66 30.91
CA ASP A 642 4.46 -15.17 31.92
C ASP A 642 4.31 -16.71 31.86
N ARG A 643 4.54 -17.30 30.68
CA ARG A 643 4.37 -18.73 30.45
C ARG A 643 5.69 -19.49 30.55
N ASP A 644 6.78 -18.85 30.10
CA ASP A 644 8.12 -19.45 30.02
C ASP A 644 9.23 -18.46 30.42
N LEU A 645 9.25 -18.13 31.71
CA LEU A 645 10.28 -17.28 32.32
C LEU A 645 11.70 -17.86 32.12
N ALA A 646 11.82 -19.21 32.15
CA ALA A 646 13.11 -19.87 32.03
C ALA A 646 13.76 -19.62 30.65
N THR A 647 13.00 -19.54 29.59
CA THR A 647 13.50 -19.16 28.26
C THR A 647 14.02 -17.73 28.25
N VAL A 648 13.30 -16.79 28.89
CA VAL A 648 13.74 -15.40 28.97
C VAL A 648 15.02 -15.28 29.82
N GLU A 649 15.16 -16.06 30.89
CA GLU A 649 16.40 -16.14 31.68
C GLU A 649 17.60 -16.62 30.87
N ARG A 650 17.43 -17.67 30.03
CA ARG A 650 18.49 -18.14 29.11
C ARG A 650 18.83 -17.09 28.05
N LEU A 651 17.85 -16.38 27.52
CA LEU A 651 18.05 -15.28 26.60
C LEU A 651 18.83 -14.13 27.27
N LEU A 652 18.41 -13.71 28.45
CA LEU A 652 19.07 -12.64 29.21
C LEU A 652 20.52 -13.02 29.61
N ALA A 653 20.78 -14.30 29.81
CA ALA A 653 22.16 -14.78 30.07
C ALA A 653 23.09 -14.50 28.87
N VAL A 654 22.58 -14.44 27.64
CA VAL A 654 23.38 -14.00 26.47
C VAL A 654 23.72 -12.52 26.59
N ALA A 655 22.77 -11.69 27.02
CA ALA A 655 23.02 -10.28 27.25
C ALA A 655 24.05 -10.04 28.36
N VAL A 656 24.07 -10.85 29.42
CA VAL A 656 25.03 -10.73 30.54
C VAL A 656 26.42 -11.18 30.13
N SER A 657 26.54 -12.34 29.44
CA SER A 657 27.84 -12.99 29.18
C SER A 657 28.40 -12.73 27.78
N GLY A 658 27.57 -12.29 26.82
CA GLY A 658 27.97 -12.09 25.43
C GLY A 658 28.57 -10.71 25.14
N GLU A 659 28.86 -10.48 23.86
CA GLU A 659 29.34 -9.19 23.36
C GLU A 659 28.29 -8.07 23.59
N ALA A 660 28.77 -6.82 23.76
CA ALA A 660 27.88 -5.68 24.05
C ALA A 660 26.76 -5.51 23.01
N ARG A 661 27.08 -5.62 21.72
CA ARG A 661 26.11 -5.48 20.63
C ARG A 661 24.94 -6.47 20.70
N HIS A 662 25.20 -7.72 21.06
CA HIS A 662 24.16 -8.74 21.23
C HIS A 662 23.30 -8.41 22.46
N GLY A 663 23.94 -7.99 23.54
CA GLY A 663 23.22 -7.68 24.75
C GLY A 663 22.35 -6.43 24.64
N GLU A 664 22.81 -5.39 23.97
CA GLU A 664 22.02 -4.18 23.68
C GLU A 664 20.80 -4.52 22.82
N ALA A 665 20.97 -5.34 21.78
CA ALA A 665 19.87 -5.79 20.94
C ALA A 665 18.86 -6.67 21.72
N VAL A 666 19.34 -7.53 22.63
CA VAL A 666 18.46 -8.33 23.51
C VAL A 666 17.66 -7.43 24.43
N VAL A 667 18.31 -6.46 25.08
CA VAL A 667 17.64 -5.48 25.96
C VAL A 667 16.59 -4.68 25.21
N ALA A 668 16.93 -4.23 23.98
CA ALA A 668 16.00 -3.51 23.11
C ALA A 668 14.76 -4.35 22.77
N GLY A 669 14.97 -5.61 22.39
CA GLY A 669 13.88 -6.54 22.08
C GLY A 669 12.99 -6.82 23.28
N MET A 670 13.57 -7.06 24.46
CA MET A 670 12.83 -7.25 25.72
C MET A 670 12.00 -6.02 26.09
N ALA A 671 12.59 -4.82 26.00
CA ALA A 671 11.89 -3.56 26.29
C ALA A 671 10.75 -3.30 25.33
N ALA A 672 10.90 -3.69 24.04
CA ALA A 672 9.85 -3.60 23.04
C ALA A 672 8.72 -4.63 23.27
N ALA A 673 9.06 -5.83 23.76
CA ALA A 673 8.07 -6.86 24.09
C ALA A 673 7.17 -6.47 25.28
N LEU A 674 7.77 -5.81 26.28
CA LEU A 674 7.11 -5.43 27.51
C LEU A 674 6.59 -3.97 27.49
N ASP A 675 6.48 -3.40 26.31
CA ASP A 675 5.88 -2.08 26.16
C ASP A 675 4.39 -2.12 26.57
N GLY A 676 3.99 -1.18 27.42
CA GLY A 676 2.65 -1.13 27.99
C GLY A 676 2.37 -2.11 29.14
N TRP A 677 3.32 -2.98 29.50
CA TRP A 677 3.16 -3.85 30.66
C TRP A 677 3.42 -3.09 31.96
N ARG A 678 2.55 -3.32 32.93
CA ARG A 678 2.71 -2.75 34.30
C ARG A 678 3.70 -3.55 35.14
N LYS A 679 3.65 -4.85 35.00
CA LYS A 679 4.48 -5.78 35.77
C LYS A 679 4.70 -7.07 34.97
N ALA A 680 5.90 -7.58 35.01
CA ALA A 680 6.26 -8.90 34.48
C ALA A 680 7.05 -9.68 35.55
N PRO A 681 7.05 -11.02 35.47
CA PRO A 681 7.95 -11.83 36.30
C PRO A 681 9.39 -11.41 36.05
N ALA A 682 10.13 -11.06 37.13
CA ALA A 682 11.53 -10.67 36.99
C ALA A 682 12.42 -11.92 36.76
N PRO A 683 13.20 -11.97 35.65
CA PRO A 683 14.18 -13.02 35.49
C PRO A 683 15.21 -13.01 36.61
N ALA A 684 15.61 -14.18 37.11
CA ALA A 684 16.55 -14.28 38.27
C ALA A 684 17.91 -13.62 37.98
N ASN A 685 18.32 -13.55 36.71
CA ASN A 685 19.56 -12.90 36.29
C ASN A 685 19.40 -11.44 35.87
N TRP A 686 18.23 -10.84 36.06
CA TRP A 686 17.99 -9.42 35.76
C TRP A 686 18.96 -8.48 36.51
N PRO A 687 19.26 -8.67 37.84
CA PRO A 687 20.19 -7.78 38.52
C PRO A 687 21.57 -7.70 37.88
N ALA A 688 22.08 -8.81 37.36
CA ALA A 688 23.37 -8.85 36.68
C ALA A 688 23.33 -8.10 35.31
N ALA A 689 22.21 -8.19 34.59
CA ALA A 689 22.03 -7.42 33.37
C ALA A 689 21.92 -5.93 33.67
N ALA A 690 21.12 -5.54 34.66
CA ALA A 690 20.96 -4.15 35.06
C ALA A 690 22.30 -3.53 35.50
N GLU A 691 23.12 -4.26 36.26
CA GLU A 691 24.48 -3.81 36.66
C GLU A 691 25.41 -3.66 35.43
N LYS A 692 25.43 -4.62 34.50
CA LYS A 692 26.24 -4.55 33.28
C LYS A 692 25.96 -3.29 32.46
N TYR A 693 24.68 -2.90 32.33
CA TYR A 693 24.24 -1.76 31.52
C TYR A 693 23.98 -0.48 32.32
N ALA A 694 24.29 -0.44 33.64
CA ALA A 694 24.11 0.73 34.49
C ALA A 694 24.83 1.99 34.00
N GLY A 695 25.97 1.81 33.29
CA GLY A 695 26.74 2.89 32.67
C GLY A 695 26.40 3.17 31.21
N ALA A 696 25.43 2.49 30.64
CA ALA A 696 25.01 2.72 29.26
C ALA A 696 24.42 4.13 29.09
N ALA A 697 24.50 4.65 27.86
CA ALA A 697 23.92 5.94 27.50
C ALA A 697 22.82 5.78 26.42
N GLY A 698 22.09 6.84 26.15
CA GLY A 698 21.11 6.88 25.06
C GLY A 698 19.96 5.90 25.23
N ASP A 699 19.63 5.17 24.17
CA ASP A 699 18.45 4.28 24.13
C ASP A 699 18.58 3.08 25.08
N THR A 700 19.75 2.47 25.15
CA THR A 700 20.01 1.33 26.04
C THR A 700 19.72 1.68 27.50
N ALA A 701 20.19 2.85 27.97
CA ALA A 701 19.89 3.32 29.34
C ALA A 701 18.38 3.41 29.59
N ARG A 702 17.63 3.99 28.66
CA ARG A 702 16.16 4.12 28.76
C ARG A 702 15.46 2.76 28.79
N GLN A 703 15.91 1.83 27.94
CA GLN A 703 15.36 0.47 27.87
C GLN A 703 15.60 -0.32 29.18
N VAL A 704 16.81 -0.24 29.72
CA VAL A 704 17.14 -0.87 31.01
C VAL A 704 16.28 -0.29 32.14
N GLN A 705 16.15 1.02 32.21
CA GLN A 705 15.29 1.69 33.20
C GLN A 705 13.83 1.23 33.08
N LYS A 706 13.30 1.15 31.84
CA LYS A 706 11.95 0.65 31.59
C LYS A 706 11.79 -0.79 32.08
N LEU A 707 12.72 -1.68 31.75
CA LEU A 707 12.71 -3.07 32.19
C LEU A 707 12.80 -3.20 33.71
N ALA A 708 13.67 -2.40 34.38
CA ALA A 708 13.78 -2.39 35.85
C ALA A 708 12.44 -2.04 36.50
N VAL A 709 11.72 -1.07 35.96
CA VAL A 709 10.40 -0.69 36.42
C VAL A 709 9.39 -1.83 36.28
N VAL A 710 9.31 -2.43 35.09
CA VAL A 710 8.35 -3.52 34.80
C VAL A 710 8.63 -4.77 35.61
N PHE A 711 9.90 -5.05 35.94
CA PHE A 711 10.31 -6.15 36.80
C PHE A 711 10.17 -5.85 38.29
N GLY A 712 9.75 -4.63 38.66
CA GLY A 712 9.45 -4.25 40.04
C GLY A 712 10.71 -4.02 40.88
N ASP A 713 11.81 -3.54 40.27
CA ASP A 713 12.99 -3.12 41.03
C ASP A 713 12.66 -1.86 41.85
N GLY A 714 12.47 -2.04 43.16
CA GLY A 714 12.08 -0.96 44.10
C GLY A 714 13.08 0.20 44.10
N ARG A 715 14.36 -0.06 43.85
CA ARG A 715 15.40 0.99 43.76
C ARG A 715 15.20 1.86 42.51
N ALA A 716 14.84 1.26 41.40
CA ALA A 716 14.55 2.02 40.19
C ALA A 716 13.34 2.95 40.36
N LEU A 717 12.31 2.51 41.05
CA LEU A 717 11.14 3.35 41.35
C LEU A 717 11.50 4.47 42.34
N ASP A 718 12.34 4.19 43.37
CA ASP A 718 12.79 5.21 44.34
C ASP A 718 13.71 6.26 43.67
N GLU A 719 14.59 5.84 42.78
CA GLU A 719 15.44 6.73 41.98
C GLU A 719 14.63 7.62 41.04
N LEU A 720 13.64 7.04 40.32
CA LEU A 720 12.73 7.79 39.48
C LEU A 720 11.92 8.79 40.28
N ARG A 721 11.41 8.38 41.46
CA ARG A 721 10.69 9.26 42.38
C ARG A 721 11.58 10.42 42.86
N ALA A 722 12.82 10.12 43.22
CA ALA A 722 13.79 11.15 43.61
C ALA A 722 14.07 12.14 42.46
N LEU A 723 14.25 11.65 41.23
CA LEU A 723 14.44 12.51 40.05
C LEU A 723 13.21 13.37 39.75
N ALA A 724 12.00 12.82 39.84
CA ALA A 724 10.76 13.54 39.55
C ALA A 724 10.47 14.62 40.59
N MET A 725 10.75 14.35 41.87
CA MET A 725 10.41 15.21 43.00
C MET A 725 11.46 16.28 43.30
N ASN A 726 12.71 16.06 42.93
CA ASN A 726 13.80 17.02 43.18
C ASN A 726 13.82 18.13 42.15
N ARG A 727 14.25 19.34 42.53
CA ARG A 727 14.47 20.44 41.60
C ARG A 727 15.75 20.17 40.78
N GLY A 728 15.54 19.79 39.52
CA GLY A 728 16.61 19.48 38.57
C GLY A 728 16.20 19.92 37.17
N ASP A 729 16.86 19.34 36.14
CA ASP A 729 16.50 19.59 34.74
C ASP A 729 15.05 19.19 34.45
N PRO A 730 14.21 20.12 33.97
CA PRO A 730 12.79 19.84 33.74
C PRO A 730 12.50 18.67 32.78
N ALA A 731 13.38 18.44 31.77
CA ALA A 731 13.23 17.35 30.83
C ALA A 731 13.42 15.98 31.52
N THR A 732 14.47 15.86 32.31
CA THR A 732 14.77 14.68 33.14
C THR A 732 13.65 14.40 34.13
N ARG A 733 13.13 15.44 34.82
CA ARG A 733 12.00 15.32 35.73
C ARG A 733 10.71 14.82 35.06
N ARG A 734 10.38 15.39 33.89
CA ARG A 734 9.22 14.94 33.11
C ARG A 734 9.37 13.49 32.67
N GLN A 735 10.55 13.11 32.21
CA GLN A 735 10.83 11.73 31.79
C GLN A 735 10.68 10.74 32.97
N ALA A 736 11.26 11.07 34.12
CA ALA A 736 11.15 10.24 35.32
C ALA A 736 9.69 10.12 35.80
N LEU A 737 8.93 11.22 35.74
CA LEU A 737 7.53 11.21 36.12
C LEU A 737 6.67 10.39 35.17
N ARG A 738 6.91 10.45 33.85
CA ARG A 738 6.27 9.58 32.85
C ARG A 738 6.52 8.10 33.15
N ALA A 739 7.78 7.73 33.39
CA ALA A 739 8.14 6.36 33.73
C ALA A 739 7.45 5.87 35.02
N LEU A 740 7.33 6.72 36.06
CA LEU A 740 6.55 6.40 37.28
C LEU A 740 5.07 6.23 37.00
N VAL A 741 4.48 7.10 36.17
CA VAL A 741 3.07 7.03 35.79
C VAL A 741 2.78 5.76 34.96
N ASP A 742 3.70 5.34 34.13
CA ASP A 742 3.59 4.10 33.36
C ASP A 742 3.71 2.87 34.27
N ALA A 743 4.61 2.91 35.26
CA ALA A 743 4.73 1.86 36.28
C ALA A 743 3.51 1.77 37.23
N ARG A 744 2.81 2.88 37.38
CA ARG A 744 1.57 2.99 38.17
C ARG A 744 1.67 2.42 39.61
N PRO A 745 2.67 2.79 40.42
CA PRO A 745 2.68 2.37 41.81
C PRO A 745 1.47 2.97 42.57
N ASP A 746 0.83 2.17 43.42
CA ASP A 746 -0.41 2.53 44.10
C ASP A 746 -0.30 3.80 44.96
N ASP A 747 0.88 4.09 45.49
CA ASP A 747 1.17 5.23 46.37
C ASP A 747 1.54 6.53 45.62
N LEU A 748 1.59 6.51 44.28
CA LEU A 748 2.04 7.67 43.45
C LEU A 748 1.04 8.83 43.50
N VAL A 749 -0.26 8.58 43.74
CA VAL A 749 -1.33 9.60 43.73
C VAL A 749 -1.00 10.79 44.61
N ALA A 750 -0.43 10.55 45.79
CA ALA A 750 -0.06 11.62 46.72
C ALA A 750 1.04 12.53 46.17
N ASP A 751 2.01 11.94 45.43
CA ASP A 751 3.09 12.67 44.78
C ASP A 751 2.55 13.48 43.58
N LEU A 752 1.71 12.87 42.74
CA LEU A 752 1.05 13.56 41.63
C LEU A 752 0.22 14.76 42.10
N HIS A 753 -0.53 14.62 43.20
CA HIS A 753 -1.30 15.73 43.78
C HIS A 753 -0.39 16.85 44.27
N ARG A 754 0.82 16.55 44.82
CA ARG A 754 1.80 17.58 45.18
C ARG A 754 2.37 18.33 43.99
N LEU A 755 2.56 17.64 42.88
CA LEU A 755 3.13 18.19 41.63
C LEU A 755 2.14 19.03 40.81
N LEU A 756 0.84 19.05 41.13
CA LEU A 756 -0.18 19.86 40.42
C LEU A 756 0.17 21.36 40.37
N THR A 757 0.92 21.86 41.38
CA THR A 757 1.32 23.28 41.45
C THR A 757 2.72 23.55 40.89
N ASP A 758 3.46 22.53 40.49
CA ASP A 758 4.81 22.67 39.92
C ASP A 758 4.75 22.87 38.42
N ARG A 759 5.01 24.10 37.95
CA ARG A 759 4.86 24.51 36.55
C ARG A 759 5.72 23.70 35.55
N GLU A 760 6.78 23.07 36.00
CA GLU A 760 7.72 22.33 35.14
C GLU A 760 7.21 20.92 34.80
N VAL A 761 6.38 20.32 35.65
CA VAL A 761 5.92 18.92 35.56
C VAL A 761 4.43 18.72 35.80
N ASN A 762 3.67 19.79 36.01
CA ASN A 762 2.25 19.66 36.35
C ASN A 762 1.41 19.06 35.21
N ALA A 763 1.80 19.26 33.97
CA ALA A 763 1.10 18.64 32.84
C ALA A 763 1.19 17.09 32.91
N GLU A 764 2.38 16.55 33.16
CA GLU A 764 2.59 15.13 33.37
C GLU A 764 1.89 14.60 34.63
N ALA A 765 1.91 15.38 35.71
CA ALA A 765 1.22 15.00 36.94
C ALA A 765 -0.30 14.90 36.73
N VAL A 766 -0.89 15.85 36.02
CA VAL A 766 -2.31 15.84 35.66
C VAL A 766 -2.65 14.65 34.77
N ARG A 767 -1.87 14.39 33.71
CA ARG A 767 -2.05 13.20 32.84
C ARG A 767 -1.92 11.90 33.65
N GLY A 768 -0.96 11.83 34.56
CA GLY A 768 -0.76 10.67 35.44
C GLY A 768 -1.95 10.37 36.31
N LEU A 769 -2.63 11.39 36.83
CA LEU A 769 -3.83 11.23 37.67
C LEU A 769 -5.02 10.61 36.92
N ALA A 770 -5.06 10.66 35.61
CA ALA A 770 -6.06 9.95 34.82
C ALA A 770 -6.01 8.42 35.02
N ARG A 771 -4.84 7.88 35.38
CA ARG A 771 -4.63 6.44 35.58
C ARG A 771 -5.08 5.91 36.93
N TYR A 772 -5.52 6.81 37.84
CA TYR A 772 -5.96 6.46 39.20
C TYR A 772 -7.40 6.90 39.42
N ASP A 773 -8.21 6.03 40.03
CA ASP A 773 -9.55 6.42 40.46
C ASP A 773 -9.50 6.90 41.92
N HIS A 774 -9.31 8.20 42.09
CA HIS A 774 -9.21 8.81 43.42
C HIS A 774 -10.23 9.95 43.57
N PRO A 775 -11.11 9.92 44.60
CA PRO A 775 -12.25 10.83 44.71
C PRO A 775 -11.88 12.31 44.78
N ASP A 776 -10.71 12.64 45.36
CA ASP A 776 -10.26 14.03 45.48
C ASP A 776 -9.64 14.61 44.21
N THR A 777 -9.27 13.78 43.23
CA THR A 777 -8.51 14.21 42.05
C THR A 777 -9.23 15.30 41.25
N PRO A 778 -10.53 15.21 40.92
CA PRO A 778 -11.18 16.24 40.12
C PRO A 778 -11.19 17.60 40.85
N ALA A 779 -11.47 17.60 42.13
CA ALA A 779 -11.51 18.85 42.94
C ALA A 779 -10.14 19.52 43.02
N ARG A 780 -9.04 18.74 43.22
CA ARG A 780 -7.67 19.26 43.30
C ARG A 780 -7.19 19.81 41.96
N ILE A 781 -7.52 19.13 40.84
CA ILE A 781 -7.19 19.59 39.50
C ILE A 781 -7.92 20.90 39.20
N LEU A 782 -9.23 20.97 39.42
CA LEU A 782 -10.05 22.16 39.17
C LEU A 782 -9.60 23.35 40.04
N GLN A 783 -9.25 23.11 41.30
CA GLN A 783 -8.73 24.14 42.23
C GLN A 783 -7.42 24.79 41.68
N SER A 784 -6.63 24.05 40.94
CA SER A 784 -5.37 24.51 40.36
C SER A 784 -5.51 25.07 38.93
N ALA A 785 -6.68 24.93 38.29
CA ALA A 785 -6.95 25.25 36.90
C ALA A 785 -6.50 26.66 36.45
N GLY A 786 -6.75 27.69 37.29
CA GLY A 786 -6.38 29.06 36.99
C GLY A 786 -4.86 29.35 36.95
N LYS A 787 -4.03 28.38 37.37
CA LYS A 787 -2.55 28.49 37.40
C LYS A 787 -1.87 27.68 36.30
N TYR A 788 -2.65 26.91 35.53
CA TYR A 788 -2.12 26.02 34.51
C TYR A 788 -1.71 26.78 33.24
N ALA A 789 -0.53 26.48 32.72
CA ALA A 789 -0.10 26.84 31.38
C ALA A 789 -0.96 26.06 30.34
N PRO A 790 -0.99 26.48 29.07
CA PRO A 790 -1.83 25.85 28.04
C PRO A 790 -1.71 24.33 28.00
N GLU A 791 -0.49 23.78 28.10
CA GLU A 791 -0.26 22.33 28.10
C GLU A 791 -0.91 21.61 29.30
N ALA A 792 -0.72 22.12 30.49
CA ALA A 792 -1.33 21.55 31.69
C ALA A 792 -2.87 21.73 31.70
N ARG A 793 -3.37 22.80 31.07
CA ARG A 793 -4.78 23.05 30.90
C ARG A 793 -5.43 22.06 29.92
N ALA A 794 -4.75 21.74 28.81
CA ALA A 794 -5.19 20.67 27.92
C ALA A 794 -5.21 19.30 28.64
N ALA A 795 -4.12 18.97 29.36
CA ALA A 795 -4.04 17.75 30.14
C ALA A 795 -5.15 17.64 31.23
N MET A 796 -5.58 18.77 31.78
CA MET A 796 -6.70 18.83 32.71
C MET A 796 -8.01 18.37 32.06
N ILE A 797 -8.32 18.87 30.87
CA ILE A 797 -9.54 18.50 30.16
C ILE A 797 -9.50 17.02 29.80
N ASP A 798 -8.37 16.55 29.25
CA ASP A 798 -8.16 15.14 28.90
C ASP A 798 -8.40 14.22 30.11
N THR A 799 -7.78 14.56 31.25
CA THR A 799 -7.88 13.78 32.50
C THR A 799 -9.29 13.76 33.06
N LEU A 800 -9.94 14.91 33.09
CA LEU A 800 -11.30 15.02 33.66
C LEU A 800 -12.35 14.40 32.72
N ALA A 801 -12.12 14.36 31.42
CA ALA A 801 -12.99 13.67 30.46
C ALA A 801 -12.78 12.15 30.39
N SER A 802 -11.83 11.58 31.15
CA SER A 802 -11.42 10.17 31.00
C SER A 802 -12.37 9.15 31.63
N ARG A 803 -13.22 9.56 32.57
CA ARG A 803 -14.16 8.68 33.30
C ARG A 803 -15.39 9.42 33.82
N PRO A 804 -16.53 8.74 34.06
CA PRO A 804 -17.78 9.40 34.51
C PRO A 804 -17.62 10.20 35.79
N ALA A 805 -16.91 9.64 36.81
CA ALA A 805 -16.70 10.29 38.10
C ALA A 805 -15.91 11.61 37.99
N TYR A 806 -15.05 11.76 37.02
CA TYR A 806 -14.25 12.95 36.78
C TYR A 806 -14.95 13.94 35.84
N ALA A 807 -15.69 13.42 34.85
CA ALA A 807 -16.41 14.25 33.89
C ALA A 807 -17.57 15.05 34.51
N ARG A 808 -18.24 14.51 35.51
CA ARG A 808 -19.32 15.25 36.19
C ARG A 808 -18.85 16.58 36.78
N PRO A 809 -17.79 16.63 37.63
CA PRO A 809 -17.26 17.90 38.15
C PRO A 809 -16.77 18.84 37.02
N LEU A 810 -16.22 18.33 35.94
CA LEU A 810 -15.82 19.13 34.79
C LEU A 810 -17.01 19.82 34.11
N VAL A 811 -18.05 19.04 33.76
CA VAL A 811 -19.28 19.58 33.12
C VAL A 811 -19.98 20.59 34.04
N GLU A 812 -19.96 20.37 35.37
CA GLU A 812 -20.47 21.33 36.34
C GLU A 812 -19.66 22.63 36.40
N ALA A 813 -18.31 22.52 36.37
CA ALA A 813 -17.39 23.67 36.31
C ALA A 813 -17.60 24.52 35.08
N ILE A 814 -17.83 23.87 33.91
CA ILE A 814 -18.21 24.56 32.66
C ILE A 814 -19.56 25.28 32.87
N GLY A 815 -20.55 24.61 33.46
CA GLY A 815 -21.87 25.20 33.71
C GLY A 815 -21.85 26.39 34.67
N ARG A 816 -20.85 26.48 35.55
CA ARG A 816 -20.62 27.63 36.42
C ARG A 816 -19.74 28.74 35.81
N GLY A 817 -19.22 28.51 34.60
CA GLY A 817 -18.31 29.43 33.91
C GLY A 817 -16.87 29.46 34.48
N GLU A 818 -16.49 28.49 35.33
CA GLU A 818 -15.13 28.34 35.86
C GLU A 818 -14.15 27.84 34.79
N ILE A 819 -14.66 27.05 33.84
CA ILE A 819 -13.98 26.55 32.66
C ILE A 819 -14.79 27.03 31.46
N ALA A 820 -14.13 27.58 30.45
CA ALA A 820 -14.82 28.01 29.23
C ALA A 820 -15.30 26.79 28.43
N ALA A 821 -16.53 26.80 27.92
CA ALA A 821 -17.08 25.70 27.14
C ALA A 821 -16.22 25.36 25.89
N GLY A 822 -15.57 26.35 25.27
CA GLY A 822 -14.66 26.15 24.13
C GLY A 822 -13.33 25.46 24.45
N GLU A 823 -13.04 25.17 25.74
CA GLU A 823 -11.89 24.36 26.14
C GLU A 823 -12.20 22.85 26.01
N LEU A 824 -13.47 22.47 26.10
CA LEU A 824 -13.93 21.11 25.85
C LEU A 824 -14.09 20.93 24.35
N SER A 825 -13.25 20.10 23.72
CA SER A 825 -13.38 19.79 22.31
C SER A 825 -14.55 18.85 22.02
N ALA A 826 -14.97 18.79 20.75
CA ALA A 826 -15.99 17.84 20.30
C ALA A 826 -15.59 16.37 20.56
N PHE A 827 -14.30 16.07 20.52
CA PHE A 827 -13.76 14.75 20.90
C PHE A 827 -14.08 14.42 22.36
N HIS A 828 -13.78 15.31 23.30
CA HIS A 828 -14.09 15.12 24.72
C HIS A 828 -15.59 15.00 24.98
N ALA A 829 -16.38 15.80 24.27
CA ALA A 829 -17.83 15.71 24.36
C ALA A 829 -18.35 14.36 23.86
N GLY A 830 -17.77 13.85 22.77
CA GLY A 830 -18.03 12.50 22.24
C GLY A 830 -17.65 11.40 23.23
N GLN A 831 -16.48 11.51 23.85
CA GLN A 831 -15.99 10.58 24.87
C GLN A 831 -16.92 10.55 26.09
N ILE A 832 -17.30 11.72 26.62
CA ILE A 832 -18.21 11.83 27.77
C ILE A 832 -19.59 11.19 27.45
N ARG A 833 -20.10 11.35 26.26
CA ARG A 833 -21.34 10.68 25.81
C ARG A 833 -21.18 9.16 25.72
N GLY A 834 -20.01 8.67 25.30
CA GLY A 834 -19.69 7.25 25.28
C GLY A 834 -19.73 6.56 26.63
N PHE A 835 -19.87 7.30 27.75
CA PHE A 835 -20.09 6.72 29.08
C PHE A 835 -21.52 6.18 29.33
N GLU A 836 -22.44 6.42 28.38
CA GLU A 836 -23.84 5.99 28.43
C GLU A 836 -24.60 6.47 29.68
N ASP A 837 -24.11 7.55 30.31
CA ASP A 837 -24.73 8.22 31.46
C ASP A 837 -25.72 9.29 30.99
N ALA A 838 -27.02 8.99 31.00
CA ALA A 838 -28.07 9.86 30.50
C ALA A 838 -28.10 11.23 31.23
N ALA A 839 -27.84 11.28 32.55
CA ALA A 839 -27.83 12.51 33.32
C ALA A 839 -26.64 13.40 32.97
N LEU A 840 -25.46 12.81 32.81
CA LEU A 840 -24.24 13.50 32.39
C LEU A 840 -24.35 13.99 30.94
N THR A 841 -24.90 13.18 30.05
CA THR A 841 -25.15 13.55 28.66
C THR A 841 -26.10 14.71 28.51
N SER A 842 -27.21 14.69 29.27
CA SER A 842 -28.17 15.79 29.27
C SER A 842 -27.57 17.09 29.81
N ARG A 843 -26.73 16.99 30.86
CA ARG A 843 -26.05 18.15 31.43
C ARG A 843 -24.99 18.70 30.49
N LEU A 844 -24.24 17.83 29.82
CA LEU A 844 -23.26 18.21 28.78
C LEU A 844 -23.96 18.97 27.65
N ALA A 845 -25.08 18.45 27.14
CA ALA A 845 -25.84 19.13 26.10
C ALA A 845 -26.32 20.52 26.50
N ALA A 846 -26.71 20.72 27.77
CA ALA A 846 -27.16 22.01 28.28
C ALA A 846 -26.04 23.07 28.37
N VAL A 847 -24.76 22.65 28.57
CA VAL A 847 -23.63 23.59 28.77
C VAL A 847 -22.70 23.70 27.59
N TRP A 848 -22.67 22.70 26.70
CA TRP A 848 -21.75 22.61 25.58
C TRP A 848 -22.47 22.54 24.21
N GLY A 849 -23.75 22.11 24.16
CA GLY A 849 -24.53 21.94 22.96
C GLY A 849 -24.70 20.48 22.50
N ASP A 850 -25.63 20.25 21.58
CA ASP A 850 -25.88 18.93 21.02
C ASP A 850 -25.08 18.74 19.69
N VAL A 851 -24.38 17.61 19.52
CA VAL A 851 -23.41 17.40 18.44
C VAL A 851 -23.90 16.41 17.37
N ARG A 852 -24.98 15.67 17.62
CA ARG A 852 -25.52 14.76 16.60
C ARG A 852 -26.67 15.43 15.86
N GLY A 853 -26.34 16.12 14.76
CA GLY A 853 -27.35 16.50 13.78
C GLY A 853 -27.91 15.28 13.03
N THR A 854 -29.18 15.32 12.67
CA THR A 854 -29.76 14.41 11.69
C THR A 854 -29.02 14.58 10.33
N ALA A 855 -29.18 13.60 9.41
CA ALA A 855 -28.59 13.73 8.06
C ALA A 855 -29.11 14.99 7.33
N GLU A 856 -30.29 15.49 7.70
CA GLU A 856 -30.88 16.72 7.15
C GLU A 856 -30.26 17.98 7.76
N GLU A 857 -29.98 17.96 9.06
CA GLU A 857 -29.28 19.06 9.73
C GLU A 857 -27.82 19.19 9.25
N LYS A 858 -27.15 18.09 9.03
CA LYS A 858 -25.79 18.07 8.45
C LYS A 858 -25.77 18.63 7.04
N ARG A 859 -26.74 18.25 6.21
CA ARG A 859 -26.90 18.83 4.86
C ARG A 859 -27.16 20.34 4.92
N SER A 860 -28.06 20.80 5.81
CA SER A 860 -28.31 22.23 6.01
C SER A 860 -27.05 22.99 6.49
N LEU A 861 -26.21 22.37 7.34
CA LEU A 861 -24.93 22.93 7.77
C LEU A 861 -23.94 23.05 6.61
N LEU A 862 -23.82 22.00 5.80
CA LEU A 862 -22.98 22.00 4.61
C LEU A 862 -23.40 23.12 3.64
N ASP A 863 -24.69 23.22 3.34
CA ASP A 863 -25.22 24.25 2.43
C ASP A 863 -25.00 25.66 2.97
N ARG A 864 -25.15 25.86 4.28
CA ARG A 864 -24.86 27.13 4.94
C ARG A 864 -23.39 27.52 4.81
N TYR A 865 -22.47 26.62 5.17
CA TYR A 865 -21.04 26.91 5.07
C TYR A 865 -20.58 27.11 3.62
N ARG A 866 -21.17 26.36 2.68
CA ARG A 866 -20.94 26.55 1.24
C ARG A 866 -21.34 27.93 0.75
N ALA A 867 -22.46 28.44 1.25
CA ALA A 867 -22.95 29.79 0.93
C ALA A 867 -22.13 30.90 1.60
N GLU A 868 -21.63 30.66 2.80
CA GLU A 868 -20.85 31.62 3.59
C GLU A 868 -19.39 31.70 3.10
N LEU A 869 -18.72 30.58 2.86
CA LEU A 869 -17.29 30.49 2.52
C LEU A 869 -17.05 30.72 1.03
N THR A 870 -17.46 31.85 0.52
CA THR A 870 -17.22 32.21 -0.90
C THR A 870 -15.74 32.45 -1.18
N PRO A 871 -15.24 32.24 -2.43
CA PRO A 871 -13.85 32.51 -2.78
C PRO A 871 -13.39 33.94 -2.46
N ALA A 872 -14.27 34.94 -2.64
CA ALA A 872 -13.98 36.31 -2.32
C ALA A 872 -13.78 36.51 -0.81
N TRP A 873 -14.63 35.90 0.02
CA TRP A 873 -14.52 36.01 1.48
C TRP A 873 -13.34 35.21 2.06
N LEU A 874 -13.05 34.03 1.52
CA LEU A 874 -11.86 33.24 1.88
C LEU A 874 -10.55 33.98 1.56
N ALA A 875 -10.52 34.77 0.47
CA ALA A 875 -9.35 35.57 0.11
C ALA A 875 -9.04 36.70 1.13
N GLU A 876 -10.00 37.10 1.96
CA GLU A 876 -9.83 38.09 3.05
C GLU A 876 -9.36 37.42 4.37
N GLY A 877 -9.16 36.06 4.40
CA GLY A 877 -8.83 35.33 5.59
C GLY A 877 -7.41 35.62 6.11
N ASP A 878 -7.26 35.68 7.43
CA ASP A 878 -5.96 35.76 8.10
C ASP A 878 -5.35 34.36 8.22
N LEU A 879 -4.37 34.08 7.39
CA LEU A 879 -3.71 32.76 7.34
C LEU A 879 -2.94 32.42 8.62
N SER A 880 -2.39 33.44 9.33
CA SER A 880 -1.67 33.24 10.60
C SER A 880 -2.63 32.89 11.73
N ALA A 881 -3.77 33.59 11.81
CA ALA A 881 -4.84 33.25 12.73
C ALA A 881 -5.45 31.86 12.43
N GLY A 882 -5.64 31.55 11.14
CA GLY A 882 -6.07 30.23 10.68
C GLY A 882 -5.12 29.12 11.08
N ARG A 883 -3.81 29.33 10.95
CA ARG A 883 -2.78 28.41 11.45
C ARG A 883 -2.89 28.16 12.96
N ALA A 884 -3.04 29.23 13.72
CA ALA A 884 -3.19 29.08 15.17
C ALA A 884 -4.45 28.26 15.56
N LEU A 885 -5.55 28.42 14.81
CA LEU A 885 -6.77 27.62 14.97
C LEU A 885 -6.53 26.16 14.58
N PHE A 886 -5.81 25.92 13.47
CA PHE A 886 -5.42 24.56 13.07
C PHE A 886 -4.59 23.86 14.14
N GLU A 887 -3.55 24.52 14.65
CA GLU A 887 -2.69 23.95 15.69
C GLU A 887 -3.49 23.62 16.98
N LYS A 888 -4.47 24.44 17.30
CA LYS A 888 -5.35 24.21 18.47
C LYS A 888 -6.37 23.09 18.24
N THR A 889 -6.89 22.93 17.03
CA THR A 889 -8.08 22.09 16.76
C THR A 889 -7.77 20.82 15.99
N CYS A 890 -6.84 20.86 15.04
CA CYS A 890 -6.58 19.80 14.05
C CYS A 890 -5.25 19.09 14.25
N ALA A 891 -4.19 19.84 14.65
CA ALA A 891 -2.82 19.33 14.73
C ALA A 891 -2.62 18.24 15.80
N SER A 892 -3.57 18.08 16.72
CA SER A 892 -3.57 16.95 17.68
C SER A 892 -3.71 15.58 17.00
N CYS A 893 -4.27 15.55 15.76
CA CYS A 893 -4.53 14.33 15.00
C CYS A 893 -3.88 14.35 13.61
N HIS A 894 -3.78 15.52 12.99
CA HIS A 894 -3.32 15.67 11.61
C HIS A 894 -1.94 16.34 11.53
N VAL A 895 -1.12 15.85 10.60
CA VAL A 895 0.08 16.57 10.16
C VAL A 895 -0.31 17.51 9.03
N MET A 896 0.27 18.74 9.04
CA MET A 896 0.20 19.68 7.94
C MET A 896 1.52 20.48 7.88
N TYR A 897 2.17 20.48 6.70
CA TYR A 897 3.50 21.07 6.51
C TYR A 897 4.55 20.61 7.53
N GLY A 898 4.52 19.32 7.89
CA GLY A 898 5.45 18.72 8.86
C GLY A 898 5.18 19.07 10.33
N SER A 899 4.11 19.85 10.63
CA SER A 899 3.68 20.18 11.99
C SER A 899 2.41 19.40 12.35
N GLY A 900 2.34 18.87 13.56
CA GLY A 900 1.20 18.11 14.08
C GLY A 900 1.52 16.63 14.34
N ARG A 901 0.48 15.82 14.58
CA ARG A 901 0.59 14.38 14.88
C ARG A 901 0.01 13.53 13.76
N LYS A 902 0.65 12.40 13.50
CA LYS A 902 0.22 11.43 12.49
C LYS A 902 -0.76 10.40 13.09
N LEU A 903 -1.91 10.86 13.54
CA LEU A 903 -3.01 10.03 14.03
C LEU A 903 -4.10 9.87 12.98
N GLY A 904 -4.43 10.96 12.31
CA GLY A 904 -5.23 11.00 11.10
C GLY A 904 -4.37 11.14 9.85
N PRO A 905 -4.98 11.23 8.67
CA PRO A 905 -4.26 11.49 7.42
C PRO A 905 -3.41 12.76 7.51
N ASP A 906 -2.25 12.73 6.85
CA ASP A 906 -1.45 13.95 6.61
C ASP A 906 -2.24 14.87 5.67
N LEU A 907 -2.56 16.07 6.15
CA LEU A 907 -3.35 17.03 5.39
C LEU A 907 -2.52 17.82 4.38
N THR A 908 -1.19 17.79 4.46
CA THR A 908 -0.33 18.52 3.54
C THR A 908 -0.66 18.17 2.09
N GLY A 909 -0.82 16.89 1.81
CA GLY A 909 -1.13 16.34 0.49
C GLY A 909 -2.62 16.07 0.22
N SER A 910 -3.55 16.41 1.14
CA SER A 910 -4.98 16.11 0.93
C SER A 910 -5.65 17.12 -0.01
N ASN A 911 -6.84 16.79 -0.54
CA ASN A 911 -7.61 17.66 -1.44
C ASN A 911 -8.17 18.91 -0.73
N ARG A 912 -7.31 19.67 -0.03
CA ARG A 912 -7.65 20.80 0.83
C ARG A 912 -8.17 22.02 0.07
N LYS A 913 -7.85 22.16 -1.22
CA LYS A 913 -8.34 23.28 -2.04
C LYS A 913 -9.79 23.11 -2.50
N ASN A 914 -10.36 21.93 -2.32
CA ASN A 914 -11.77 21.69 -2.55
C ASN A 914 -12.56 21.97 -1.26
N LEU A 915 -13.36 23.03 -1.28
CA LEU A 915 -14.17 23.46 -0.13
C LEU A 915 -15.19 22.38 0.27
N ASP A 916 -15.81 21.73 -0.69
CA ASP A 916 -16.81 20.68 -0.44
C ASP A 916 -16.16 19.47 0.24
N TYR A 917 -14.98 19.08 -0.23
CA TYR A 917 -14.19 18.03 0.41
C TYR A 917 -13.88 18.32 1.88
N LEU A 918 -13.41 19.55 2.17
CA LEU A 918 -13.12 19.94 3.54
C LEU A 918 -14.40 19.97 4.39
N LEU A 919 -15.46 20.55 3.85
CA LEU A 919 -16.73 20.68 4.56
C LEU A 919 -17.32 19.29 4.88
N GLU A 920 -17.38 18.38 3.94
CA GLU A 920 -17.89 17.03 4.17
C GLU A 920 -17.09 16.28 5.24
N ASN A 921 -15.76 16.28 5.12
CA ASN A 921 -14.91 15.57 6.09
C ASN A 921 -14.87 16.24 7.47
N ILE A 922 -15.15 17.56 7.58
CA ILE A 922 -15.18 18.27 8.86
C ILE A 922 -16.58 18.23 9.49
N VAL A 923 -17.64 18.33 8.70
CA VAL A 923 -19.03 18.36 9.19
C VAL A 923 -19.58 16.95 9.42
N ASP A 924 -19.24 16.01 8.53
CA ASP A 924 -19.66 14.59 8.66
C ASP A 924 -18.49 13.60 8.47
N PRO A 925 -17.52 13.61 9.39
CA PRO A 925 -16.30 12.82 9.27
C PRO A 925 -16.53 11.30 9.30
N SER A 926 -17.71 10.85 9.68
CA SER A 926 -18.07 9.44 9.74
C SER A 926 -18.76 8.92 8.47
N ALA A 927 -19.17 9.82 7.55
CA ALA A 927 -19.87 9.43 6.32
C ALA A 927 -19.00 8.55 5.41
N SER A 928 -17.67 8.76 5.39
CA SER A 928 -16.73 8.10 4.48
C SER A 928 -15.49 7.56 5.19
N VAL A 929 -15.59 7.16 6.48
CA VAL A 929 -14.44 6.67 7.23
C VAL A 929 -14.04 5.25 6.81
N GLY A 930 -12.79 5.09 6.39
CA GLY A 930 -12.20 3.78 6.11
C GLY A 930 -12.19 2.87 7.36
N ILE A 931 -12.28 1.56 7.17
CA ILE A 931 -12.39 0.58 8.26
C ILE A 931 -11.26 0.70 9.28
N ASP A 932 -10.05 1.03 8.84
CA ASP A 932 -8.86 1.15 9.70
C ASP A 932 -8.78 2.47 10.48
N PHE A 933 -9.66 3.44 10.18
CA PHE A 933 -9.83 4.68 10.95
C PHE A 933 -11.11 4.68 11.79
N ARG A 934 -11.85 3.56 11.79
CA ARG A 934 -13.03 3.40 12.64
C ARG A 934 -12.59 3.21 14.07
N THR A 935 -13.25 3.94 14.94
CA THR A 935 -12.94 3.89 16.38
C THR A 935 -13.53 2.67 17.05
N VAL A 936 -12.83 2.24 18.08
CA VAL A 936 -13.36 1.34 19.12
C VAL A 936 -13.43 2.08 20.43
N VAL A 937 -14.44 1.77 21.22
CA VAL A 937 -14.52 2.15 22.63
C VAL A 937 -14.02 0.98 23.44
N VAL A 938 -13.03 1.22 24.30
CA VAL A 938 -12.42 0.22 25.18
C VAL A 938 -12.76 0.58 26.61
N LEU A 939 -13.52 -0.27 27.30
CA LEU A 939 -13.74 -0.20 28.72
C LEU A 939 -12.67 -1.00 29.46
N LEU A 940 -11.99 -0.36 30.39
CA LEU A 940 -10.95 -0.97 31.20
C LEU A 940 -11.46 -1.34 32.57
N ALA A 941 -10.91 -2.38 33.20
CA ALA A 941 -11.22 -2.88 34.55
C ALA A 941 -11.07 -1.80 35.68
N ASP A 942 -10.33 -0.73 35.38
CA ASP A 942 -10.19 0.42 36.28
C ASP A 942 -11.25 1.51 36.05
N GLY A 943 -12.25 1.22 35.21
CA GLY A 943 -13.37 2.11 34.88
C GLY A 943 -13.05 3.24 33.92
N ARG A 944 -11.85 3.27 33.33
CA ARG A 944 -11.55 4.19 32.20
C ARG A 944 -12.24 3.72 30.94
N VAL A 945 -12.75 4.68 30.19
CA VAL A 945 -13.25 4.47 28.85
C VAL A 945 -12.32 5.19 27.88
N LEU A 946 -11.72 4.46 26.98
CA LEU A 946 -10.82 4.98 25.97
C LEU A 946 -11.43 4.81 24.59
N THR A 947 -11.36 5.85 23.78
CA THR A 947 -11.79 5.80 22.38
C THR A 947 -10.58 6.03 21.49
N GLY A 948 -10.42 5.20 20.49
CA GLY A 948 -9.30 5.30 19.55
C GLY A 948 -9.38 4.30 18.42
N VAL A 949 -8.35 4.30 17.59
CA VAL A 949 -8.16 3.36 16.48
C VAL A 949 -7.14 2.31 16.90
N VAL A 950 -7.42 1.04 16.69
CA VAL A 950 -6.48 -0.04 16.98
C VAL A 950 -5.36 -0.02 15.94
N SER A 951 -4.13 0.29 16.37
CA SER A 951 -2.94 0.29 15.49
C SER A 951 -2.14 -0.99 15.54
N GLU A 952 -2.09 -1.62 16.73
CA GLU A 952 -1.40 -2.90 16.90
C GLU A 952 -2.21 -3.81 17.84
N ARG A 953 -2.20 -5.08 17.55
CA ARG A 953 -2.85 -6.09 18.37
C ARG A 953 -2.04 -7.38 18.39
N ASN A 954 -1.69 -7.85 19.57
CA ASN A 954 -1.11 -9.18 19.77
C ASN A 954 -1.91 -9.95 20.82
N GLU A 955 -1.41 -11.11 21.26
CA GLU A 955 -2.11 -11.92 22.26
C GLU A 955 -2.25 -11.24 23.61
N ARG A 956 -1.32 -10.36 23.99
CA ARG A 956 -1.23 -9.74 25.31
C ARG A 956 -1.58 -8.26 25.31
N THR A 957 -1.20 -7.51 24.29
CA THR A 957 -1.39 -6.07 24.23
C THR A 957 -2.26 -5.65 23.05
N LEU A 958 -2.96 -4.55 23.26
CA LEU A 958 -3.69 -3.80 22.23
C LEU A 958 -3.17 -2.36 22.27
N VAL A 959 -2.62 -1.86 21.17
CA VAL A 959 -2.20 -0.47 21.05
C VAL A 959 -3.34 0.33 20.43
N LEU A 960 -3.88 1.23 21.24
CA LEU A 960 -4.96 2.12 20.84
C LEU A 960 -4.38 3.50 20.53
N GLN A 961 -4.49 3.93 19.29
CA GLN A 961 -4.19 5.31 18.90
C GLN A 961 -5.31 6.21 19.34
N THR A 962 -5.06 7.01 20.37
CA THR A 962 -6.02 7.98 20.93
C THR A 962 -5.64 9.40 20.49
N ALA A 963 -6.53 10.35 20.72
CA ALA A 963 -6.25 11.78 20.45
C ALA A 963 -5.02 12.30 21.23
N GLN A 964 -4.67 11.68 22.35
CA GLN A 964 -3.51 12.02 23.17
C GLN A 964 -2.23 11.31 22.75
N GLY A 965 -2.34 10.30 21.90
CA GLY A 965 -1.23 9.48 21.41
C GLY A 965 -1.48 7.99 21.58
N PRO A 966 -0.51 7.14 21.21
CA PRO A 966 -0.63 5.70 21.37
C PRO A 966 -0.67 5.31 22.85
N VAL A 967 -1.62 4.43 23.19
CA VAL A 967 -1.76 3.83 24.50
C VAL A 967 -1.70 2.32 24.35
N ALA A 968 -0.61 1.71 24.85
CA ALA A 968 -0.53 0.26 24.94
C ALA A 968 -1.34 -0.22 26.16
N LEU A 969 -2.27 -1.14 25.92
CA LEU A 969 -3.18 -1.71 26.92
C LEU A 969 -2.88 -3.19 27.07
N ASP A 970 -2.78 -3.67 28.32
CA ASP A 970 -2.81 -5.11 28.59
C ASP A 970 -4.24 -5.61 28.33
N ARG A 971 -4.38 -6.62 27.48
CA ARG A 971 -5.70 -7.18 27.12
C ARG A 971 -6.45 -7.77 28.31
N HIS A 972 -5.74 -8.14 29.39
CA HIS A 972 -6.38 -8.60 30.63
C HIS A 972 -7.00 -7.45 31.45
N GLU A 973 -6.63 -6.20 31.16
CA GLU A 973 -7.25 -5.01 31.75
C GLU A 973 -8.46 -4.51 30.94
N ILE A 974 -8.74 -5.11 29.78
CA ILE A 974 -9.87 -4.75 28.94
C ILE A 974 -11.09 -5.57 29.33
N GLU A 975 -12.14 -4.90 29.82
CA GLU A 975 -13.43 -5.54 30.11
C GLU A 975 -14.27 -5.70 28.84
N GLU A 976 -14.30 -4.65 27.99
CA GLU A 976 -15.11 -4.65 26.78
C GLU A 976 -14.46 -3.82 25.68
N THR A 977 -14.64 -4.25 24.44
CA THR A 977 -14.25 -3.50 23.24
C THR A 977 -15.42 -3.46 22.28
N THR A 978 -15.96 -2.27 22.05
CA THR A 978 -17.14 -2.06 21.21
C THR A 978 -16.75 -1.25 19.96
N PRO A 979 -16.86 -1.83 18.73
CA PRO A 979 -16.68 -1.07 17.50
C PRO A 979 -17.81 -0.04 17.35
N THR A 980 -17.45 1.21 17.05
CA THR A 980 -18.46 2.28 16.92
C THR A 980 -18.90 2.53 15.49
N GLY A 981 -18.11 2.12 14.51
CA GLY A 981 -18.30 2.49 13.09
C GLY A 981 -18.06 3.97 12.79
N LEU A 982 -17.62 4.76 13.76
CA LEU A 982 -17.41 6.21 13.66
C LEU A 982 -15.94 6.54 13.38
N SER A 983 -15.70 7.72 12.82
CA SER A 983 -14.37 8.31 12.68
C SER A 983 -13.83 8.75 14.04
N LEU A 984 -12.50 8.71 14.20
CA LEU A 984 -11.82 9.36 15.33
C LEU A 984 -11.95 10.88 15.27
N MET A 985 -12.11 11.45 14.07
CA MET A 985 -12.35 12.88 13.87
C MET A 985 -13.74 13.23 14.42
N PRO A 986 -13.84 14.14 15.39
CA PRO A 986 -15.12 14.46 16.02
C PRO A 986 -16.00 15.33 15.14
N GLU A 987 -17.30 15.15 15.25
CA GLU A 987 -18.30 16.07 14.67
C GLU A 987 -18.37 17.39 15.45
N GLY A 988 -18.85 18.47 14.83
CA GLY A 988 -19.13 19.74 15.49
C GLY A 988 -17.91 20.66 15.69
N LEU A 989 -16.79 20.38 15.05
CA LEU A 989 -15.55 21.17 15.15
C LEU A 989 -15.74 22.66 14.81
N LEU A 990 -16.63 22.98 13.90
CA LEU A 990 -16.90 24.36 13.45
C LEU A 990 -17.93 25.10 14.30
N GLN A 991 -18.71 24.39 15.13
CA GLN A 991 -19.85 24.99 15.84
C GLN A 991 -19.45 26.03 16.90
N ASN A 992 -18.23 25.94 17.42
CA ASN A 992 -17.71 26.85 18.44
C ASN A 992 -16.79 27.94 17.87
N LEU A 993 -16.69 28.04 16.55
CA LEU A 993 -15.93 29.09 15.86
C LEU A 993 -16.87 30.23 15.41
N SER A 994 -16.38 31.48 15.47
CA SER A 994 -17.08 32.57 14.80
C SER A 994 -17.01 32.42 13.29
N ALA A 995 -17.79 33.21 12.55
CA ALA A 995 -17.76 33.21 11.09
C ALA A 995 -16.37 33.58 10.58
N GLU A 996 -15.71 34.58 11.17
CA GLU A 996 -14.35 35.01 10.83
C GLU A 996 -13.32 33.93 11.17
N GLN A 997 -13.45 33.29 12.34
CA GLN A 997 -12.56 32.19 12.71
C GLN A 997 -12.72 30.97 11.77
N THR A 998 -13.94 30.68 11.35
CA THR A 998 -14.19 29.64 10.35
C THR A 998 -13.56 30.00 9.01
N ARG A 999 -13.74 31.24 8.56
CA ARG A 999 -13.08 31.76 7.35
C ARG A 999 -11.57 31.62 7.43
N ASP A 1000 -10.96 32.10 8.50
CA ASP A 1000 -9.50 32.10 8.69
C ASP A 1000 -8.94 30.68 8.73
N LEU A 1001 -9.64 29.76 9.41
CA LEU A 1001 -9.29 28.33 9.42
C LEU A 1001 -9.35 27.71 8.01
N PHE A 1002 -10.45 27.96 7.27
CA PHE A 1002 -10.58 27.42 5.91
C PHE A 1002 -9.60 28.09 4.93
N ALA A 1003 -9.35 29.38 5.07
CA ALA A 1003 -8.33 30.08 4.29
C ALA A 1003 -6.94 29.44 4.51
N TYR A 1004 -6.57 29.12 5.76
CA TYR A 1004 -5.33 28.42 6.08
C TYR A 1004 -5.34 26.97 5.58
N LEU A 1005 -6.40 26.21 5.84
CA LEU A 1005 -6.53 24.83 5.35
C LEU A 1005 -6.39 24.75 3.83
N MET A 1006 -6.96 25.71 3.10
CA MET A 1006 -6.90 25.79 1.64
C MET A 1006 -5.65 26.50 1.12
N GLY A 1007 -4.84 27.10 1.99
CA GLY A 1007 -3.60 27.80 1.65
C GLY A 1007 -2.53 26.87 1.10
N SER A 1008 -1.56 27.46 0.37
CA SER A 1008 -0.43 26.73 -0.21
C SER A 1008 0.85 26.79 0.64
N ASP A 1009 0.90 27.71 1.62
CA ASP A 1009 2.10 27.97 2.41
C ASP A 1009 1.79 27.91 3.90
N GLN A 1010 2.83 27.64 4.70
CA GLN A 1010 2.74 27.70 6.15
C GLN A 1010 3.16 29.12 6.63
N PRO A 1011 2.21 30.01 6.96
CA PRO A 1011 2.50 31.33 7.48
C PRO A 1011 3.11 31.23 8.88
N PRO A 1012 3.82 32.28 9.38
CA PRO A 1012 4.24 32.31 10.77
C PRO A 1012 3.02 32.29 11.71
N LEU A 1013 3.21 31.81 12.93
CA LEU A 1013 2.19 31.95 13.98
C LEU A 1013 2.03 33.45 14.34
N PRO A 1014 0.82 33.89 14.76
CA PRO A 1014 0.64 35.23 15.26
C PRO A 1014 1.59 35.50 16.44
N GLU A 1015 2.17 36.70 16.48
CA GLU A 1015 2.95 37.15 17.65
C GLU A 1015 2.02 37.09 18.89
N GLN A 1016 2.44 36.38 19.88
CA GLN A 1016 1.70 36.36 21.15
C GLN A 1016 1.88 37.75 21.78
N PRO A 1017 0.81 38.44 22.18
CA PRO A 1017 0.97 39.65 22.97
C PRO A 1017 1.70 39.31 24.27
N GLU A 1018 2.81 40.03 24.54
CA GLU A 1018 3.63 39.90 25.75
C GLU A 1018 2.81 39.99 27.05
#